data_73b9a3db64ff4e4f89e595a39ffe0297
#
_entry.id   73b9a3db64ff4e4f89e595a39ffe0297
#
_cell.length_a   1.000
_cell.length_b   1.000
_cell.length_c   1.000
_cell.angle_alpha   90.00
_cell.angle_beta   90.00
_cell.angle_gamma   90.00
#
_symmetry.space_group_name_H-M   'P 1'
#
loop_
_entity.id
_entity.type
_entity.pdbx_description
1 polymer ?
#
loop_
_entity_poly.entity_id
_entity_poly.type
_entity_poly.pdbx_seq_one_letter_code
_entity_poly.pdbx_strand_id
1 'polypeptide(L)'
;MIAVLFNMVPLFAEEYEISTANTTLLLETSIGRRVNFVYYGPRPATPDEIYSTGSDIRWNAYPCFGTNCTCEHALAVTHANGDVSLELATQDVKQYTDPDGGRVWEFLMKDKVFPFYVKQFYKAYDECDIIKTWTEMWHTEKKTITLDKFASAYIPVKSGDLYLSYLAGGWGAEAQLFEERITRGRKTIGNHDGARTSFNGNPSFMVSLDGPAQENSGNVLGGTLAYTGNYDLSFVKNGNANHLEITAGINAELSQYKLDPKVTFTTPEFIFTYSTEGKGGISRNLHRWGRNYQIIGGTDSREILLNSWEGVYFKVNQEGMNAMMRDFAAIGGELFVMDDGWFGDKYPRDNETTSLGDWVVSTKKLPEGINALIDEAERNGIKFGIWIEPEMTNTKSELYEKHPDWVLRQPDREPFKGRGDTQLMLDLCNPEVQDHVFGVVDNLMQAHPRIYYMKWDANMSMNNASSLYLPKDRQSHLYIEYHRGLMNVCKRIREKYPDLIIQLCASGGGRLNYGFFPYFNECWSSDNTDAIQRLYIQCGMSHFYPANIMASHVSASPNHQTKRVVPLKFRFDVAMTGRLGMEMKPSDLTEKEMEFAKNAIGTYKSIRPVIQQGDLYRLISPYEEKPYVSLMYCTPEKDRAVYFLFRRSYLRDTWEDARKLAGLDPDRNYMIREINAADPQKKVYLDGKVVSGRFLMENGFRLNLGQDMSSIVLELIAQ
;
A
#
# COMPACT_ATOMS: atom_id res chain seq x y z
N MET A 1 -48.73 14.92 -40.27
CA MET A 1 -48.95 14.48 -38.88
C MET A 1 -47.60 13.95 -38.35
N ILE A 2 -46.85 14.84 -37.70
CA ILE A 2 -45.54 14.51 -37.12
C ILE A 2 -45.82 13.96 -35.72
N ALA A 3 -45.56 12.66 -35.54
CA ALA A 3 -45.64 12.04 -34.23
C ALA A 3 -44.44 12.49 -33.39
N VAL A 4 -44.70 13.39 -32.42
CA VAL A 4 -43.74 13.71 -31.37
C VAL A 4 -43.77 12.54 -30.41
N LEU A 5 -42.76 11.70 -30.45
CA LEU A 5 -42.46 10.73 -29.40
C LEU A 5 -42.06 11.49 -28.14
N PHE A 6 -43.01 11.66 -27.22
CA PHE A 6 -42.68 11.99 -25.83
C PHE A 6 -42.00 10.74 -25.22
N ASN A 7 -40.69 10.80 -25.07
CA ASN A 7 -40.00 9.92 -24.14
C ASN A 7 -40.58 10.19 -22.75
N MET A 8 -41.42 9.28 -22.28
CA MET A 8 -41.88 9.29 -20.89
C MET A 8 -40.65 9.09 -20.01
N VAL A 9 -40.22 10.16 -19.32
CA VAL A 9 -39.24 10.08 -18.24
C VAL A 9 -39.84 9.13 -17.18
N PRO A 10 -39.16 8.06 -16.80
CA PRO A 10 -39.69 7.14 -15.78
C PRO A 10 -40.00 7.92 -14.49
N LEU A 11 -41.25 7.83 -14.04
CA LEU A 11 -41.73 8.50 -12.82
C LEU A 11 -41.26 7.76 -11.55
N PHE A 12 -40.69 6.55 -11.71
CA PHE A 12 -40.27 5.67 -10.63
C PHE A 12 -38.76 5.72 -10.44
N ALA A 13 -38.33 5.57 -9.21
CA ALA A 13 -36.92 5.37 -8.87
C ALA A 13 -36.46 4.04 -9.46
N GLU A 14 -35.27 4.04 -10.08
CA GLU A 14 -34.62 2.82 -10.56
C GLU A 14 -33.56 2.42 -9.53
N GLU A 15 -33.54 1.13 -9.21
CA GLU A 15 -32.58 0.52 -8.30
C GLU A 15 -31.44 -0.12 -9.08
N TYR A 16 -30.21 0.06 -8.55
CA TYR A 16 -29.00 -0.49 -9.12
C TYR A 16 -28.30 -1.33 -8.06
N GLU A 17 -28.44 -2.65 -8.19
CA GLU A 17 -27.79 -3.62 -7.33
C GLU A 17 -26.36 -3.91 -7.85
N ILE A 18 -25.37 -3.51 -7.05
CA ILE A 18 -23.95 -3.73 -7.28
C ILE A 18 -23.48 -4.79 -6.29
N SER A 19 -23.71 -6.06 -6.62
CA SER A 19 -23.40 -7.18 -5.73
C SER A 19 -22.07 -7.82 -6.07
N THR A 20 -21.38 -8.29 -5.04
CA THR A 20 -20.22 -9.19 -5.11
C THR A 20 -20.61 -10.58 -4.59
N ALA A 21 -19.65 -11.47 -4.33
CA ALA A 21 -19.98 -12.81 -3.81
C ALA A 21 -20.76 -12.73 -2.48
N ASN A 22 -20.32 -11.87 -1.54
CA ASN A 22 -20.88 -11.83 -0.19
C ASN A 22 -21.47 -10.45 0.20
N THR A 23 -21.34 -9.42 -0.65
CA THR A 23 -21.79 -8.05 -0.31
C THR A 23 -22.67 -7.46 -1.40
N THR A 24 -23.49 -6.47 -1.02
CA THR A 24 -24.33 -5.70 -1.96
C THR A 24 -24.26 -4.21 -1.61
N LEU A 25 -23.95 -3.39 -2.61
CA LEU A 25 -24.22 -1.97 -2.64
C LEU A 25 -25.51 -1.73 -3.43
N LEU A 26 -26.51 -1.13 -2.82
CA LEU A 26 -27.76 -0.73 -3.47
C LEU A 26 -27.80 0.78 -3.64
N LEU A 27 -27.90 1.23 -4.88
CA LEU A 27 -28.12 2.62 -5.25
C LEU A 27 -29.51 2.80 -5.85
N GLU A 28 -30.07 3.99 -5.72
CA GLU A 28 -31.37 4.36 -6.27
C GLU A 28 -31.27 5.68 -7.02
N THR A 29 -31.88 5.78 -8.19
CA THR A 29 -31.95 7.05 -8.91
C THR A 29 -33.19 7.14 -9.79
N SER A 30 -33.54 8.38 -10.17
CA SER A 30 -34.46 8.66 -11.27
C SER A 30 -33.91 9.84 -12.06
N ILE A 31 -34.25 9.93 -13.37
CA ILE A 31 -33.82 11.01 -14.24
C ILE A 31 -34.25 12.36 -13.66
N GLY A 32 -33.33 13.31 -13.66
CA GLY A 32 -33.53 14.65 -13.07
C GLY A 32 -33.42 14.69 -11.55
N ARG A 33 -33.08 13.59 -10.89
CA ARG A 33 -32.84 13.51 -9.45
C ARG A 33 -31.43 13.05 -9.14
N ARG A 34 -31.02 13.21 -7.87
CA ARG A 34 -29.71 12.77 -7.37
C ARG A 34 -29.64 11.23 -7.28
N VAL A 35 -28.44 10.70 -7.32
CA VAL A 35 -28.17 9.31 -6.95
C VAL A 35 -28.22 9.17 -5.41
N ASN A 36 -28.97 8.22 -4.91
CA ASN A 36 -29.06 7.91 -3.49
C ASN A 36 -28.30 6.62 -3.17
N PHE A 37 -27.55 6.64 -2.10
CA PHE A 37 -26.96 5.47 -1.47
C PHE A 37 -28.02 4.86 -0.55
N VAL A 38 -28.43 3.64 -0.83
CA VAL A 38 -29.52 2.96 -0.08
C VAL A 38 -28.97 2.01 0.96
N TYR A 39 -27.99 1.20 0.58
CA TYR A 39 -27.44 0.15 1.45
C TYR A 39 -26.02 -0.25 1.01
N TYR A 40 -25.18 -0.62 1.96
CA TYR A 40 -23.97 -1.40 1.73
C TYR A 40 -23.72 -2.32 2.93
N GLY A 41 -23.62 -3.61 2.66
CA GLY A 41 -23.44 -4.62 3.70
C GLY A 41 -23.48 -6.04 3.16
N PRO A 42 -23.78 -7.03 4.02
CA PRO A 42 -23.96 -8.42 3.59
C PRO A 42 -24.99 -8.54 2.47
N ARG A 43 -24.73 -9.45 1.53
CA ARG A 43 -25.63 -9.68 0.42
C ARG A 43 -26.97 -10.26 0.89
N PRO A 44 -28.10 -9.56 0.68
CA PRO A 44 -29.42 -10.09 1.00
C PRO A 44 -29.86 -11.17 0.00
N ALA A 45 -30.82 -12.00 0.35
CA ALA A 45 -31.43 -12.93 -0.59
C ALA A 45 -32.28 -12.20 -1.65
N THR A 46 -32.95 -11.11 -1.22
CA THR A 46 -33.67 -10.19 -2.10
C THR A 46 -33.48 -8.74 -1.65
N PRO A 47 -33.52 -7.72 -2.53
CA PRO A 47 -33.47 -6.32 -2.14
C PRO A 47 -34.56 -5.90 -1.14
N ASP A 48 -35.73 -6.53 -1.20
CA ASP A 48 -36.85 -6.25 -0.27
C ASP A 48 -36.50 -6.49 1.21
N GLU A 49 -35.54 -7.37 1.50
CA GLU A 49 -35.06 -7.60 2.86
C GLU A 49 -34.40 -6.36 3.46
N ILE A 50 -33.75 -5.53 2.66
CA ILE A 50 -33.11 -4.29 3.09
C ILE A 50 -34.17 -3.33 3.65
N TYR A 51 -35.29 -3.19 2.94
CA TYR A 51 -36.39 -2.29 3.33
C TYR A 51 -37.22 -2.85 4.48
N SER A 52 -37.54 -4.14 4.43
CA SER A 52 -38.38 -4.79 5.45
C SER A 52 -37.72 -4.85 6.82
N THR A 53 -36.39 -4.89 6.86
CA THR A 53 -35.60 -4.85 8.11
C THR A 53 -35.23 -3.43 8.54
N GLY A 54 -35.55 -2.40 7.75
CA GLY A 54 -35.13 -1.03 7.99
C GLY A 54 -33.62 -0.84 7.95
N SER A 55 -32.92 -1.63 7.10
CA SER A 55 -31.48 -1.57 6.91
C SER A 55 -31.07 -0.47 5.93
N ASP A 56 -32.02 0.09 5.17
CA ASP A 56 -31.79 1.20 4.26
C ASP A 56 -31.39 2.49 4.97
N ILE A 57 -30.54 3.29 4.32
CA ILE A 57 -30.11 4.60 4.81
C ILE A 57 -30.65 5.75 3.96
N ARG A 58 -30.86 5.55 2.67
CA ARG A 58 -31.40 6.50 1.68
C ARG A 58 -30.77 7.90 1.74
N TRP A 59 -29.46 7.99 1.58
CA TRP A 59 -28.71 9.22 1.62
C TRP A 59 -28.12 9.59 0.26
N ASN A 60 -27.78 10.89 0.04
CA ASN A 60 -27.12 11.29 -1.21
C ASN A 60 -25.79 10.54 -1.36
N ALA A 61 -25.58 9.86 -2.52
CA ALA A 61 -24.36 9.13 -2.80
C ALA A 61 -23.15 10.04 -3.12
N TYR A 62 -23.38 11.29 -3.55
CA TYR A 62 -22.33 12.27 -3.83
C TYR A 62 -22.83 13.69 -3.51
N PRO A 63 -22.92 14.06 -2.23
CA PRO A 63 -23.46 15.34 -1.80
C PRO A 63 -22.58 16.51 -2.23
N CYS A 64 -23.21 17.56 -2.74
CA CYS A 64 -22.55 18.76 -3.22
C CYS A 64 -22.81 19.95 -2.30
N PHE A 65 -21.87 20.90 -2.22
CA PHE A 65 -22.06 22.14 -1.51
C PHE A 65 -23.09 23.05 -2.20
N GLY A 66 -23.92 23.74 -1.41
CA GLY A 66 -24.88 24.75 -1.89
C GLY A 66 -26.29 24.25 -2.14
N THR A 67 -26.60 22.97 -1.93
CA THR A 67 -27.94 22.42 -2.12
C THR A 67 -28.45 21.74 -0.88
N ASN A 68 -29.54 22.17 -0.30
CA ASN A 68 -30.40 21.53 0.72
C ASN A 68 -29.84 20.37 1.55
N CYS A 69 -28.52 20.32 1.73
CA CYS A 69 -27.81 19.31 2.50
C CYS A 69 -27.02 20.00 3.61
N THR A 70 -27.38 19.71 4.84
CA THR A 70 -26.60 20.08 6.04
C THR A 70 -25.60 18.96 6.40
N CYS A 71 -25.20 18.20 5.39
CA CYS A 71 -24.30 17.05 5.50
C CYS A 71 -22.86 17.46 5.14
N GLU A 72 -21.93 16.55 5.39
CA GLU A 72 -20.60 16.63 4.78
C GLU A 72 -20.73 16.55 3.28
N HIS A 73 -20.00 17.36 2.53
CA HIS A 73 -20.07 17.34 1.07
C HIS A 73 -18.83 16.71 0.46
N ALA A 74 -19.04 15.99 -0.65
CA ALA A 74 -17.98 15.38 -1.46
C ALA A 74 -17.42 16.35 -2.51
N LEU A 75 -18.26 17.28 -2.98
CA LEU A 75 -17.90 18.22 -4.05
C LEU A 75 -18.29 19.66 -3.68
N ALA A 76 -17.35 20.58 -3.89
CA ALA A 76 -17.58 22.02 -3.82
C ALA A 76 -16.88 22.70 -4.99
N VAL A 77 -17.59 23.63 -5.65
CA VAL A 77 -17.13 24.32 -6.86
C VAL A 77 -17.43 25.81 -6.73
N THR A 78 -16.47 26.65 -7.11
CA THR A 78 -16.69 28.07 -7.36
C THR A 78 -16.79 28.29 -8.87
N HIS A 79 -18.00 28.61 -9.37
CA HIS A 79 -18.28 28.84 -10.77
C HIS A 79 -17.65 30.14 -11.30
N ALA A 80 -17.58 30.27 -12.61
CA ALA A 80 -16.94 31.42 -13.27
C ALA A 80 -17.56 32.80 -12.94
N ASN A 81 -18.79 32.82 -12.46
CA ASN A 81 -19.49 34.05 -12.02
C ASN A 81 -19.36 34.29 -10.49
N GLY A 82 -18.66 33.39 -9.75
CA GLY A 82 -18.51 33.46 -8.30
C GLY A 82 -19.60 32.75 -7.49
N ASP A 83 -20.57 32.12 -8.15
CA ASP A 83 -21.57 31.27 -7.47
C ASP A 83 -20.90 29.99 -6.95
N VAL A 84 -21.34 29.53 -5.78
CA VAL A 84 -20.81 28.31 -5.13
C VAL A 84 -21.85 27.20 -5.00
N SER A 85 -23.03 27.41 -5.56
CA SER A 85 -24.16 26.50 -5.47
C SER A 85 -24.10 25.44 -6.57
N LEU A 86 -24.17 24.16 -6.18
CA LEU A 86 -24.12 23.02 -7.09
C LEU A 86 -25.21 22.00 -6.75
N GLU A 87 -26.07 21.67 -7.71
CA GLU A 87 -27.11 20.66 -7.58
C GLU A 87 -27.09 19.67 -8.74
N LEU A 88 -26.47 18.50 -8.52
CA LEU A 88 -26.36 17.46 -9.54
C LEU A 88 -27.67 16.68 -9.71
N ALA A 89 -28.04 16.45 -10.97
CA ALA A 89 -29.18 15.65 -11.36
C ALA A 89 -28.77 14.60 -12.40
N THR A 90 -29.21 13.36 -12.22
CA THR A 90 -28.90 12.22 -13.09
C THR A 90 -29.46 12.46 -14.49
N GLN A 91 -28.64 12.22 -15.50
CA GLN A 91 -28.95 12.32 -16.92
C GLN A 91 -29.02 10.94 -17.59
N ASP A 92 -28.11 10.05 -17.23
CA ASP A 92 -27.96 8.73 -17.84
C ASP A 92 -27.25 7.78 -16.88
N VAL A 93 -27.51 6.47 -17.02
CA VAL A 93 -26.79 5.43 -16.31
C VAL A 93 -26.40 4.32 -17.28
N LYS A 94 -25.14 3.90 -17.25
CA LYS A 94 -24.62 2.81 -18.09
C LYS A 94 -24.04 1.71 -17.24
N GLN A 95 -24.18 0.48 -17.75
CA GLN A 95 -23.58 -0.72 -17.18
C GLN A 95 -22.78 -1.44 -18.26
N TYR A 96 -21.57 -1.86 -17.92
CA TYR A 96 -20.69 -2.63 -18.80
C TYR A 96 -19.67 -3.43 -18.00
N THR A 97 -18.94 -4.31 -18.68
CA THR A 97 -17.83 -5.07 -18.08
C THR A 97 -16.53 -4.58 -18.70
N ASP A 98 -15.56 -4.24 -17.85
CA ASP A 98 -14.21 -3.85 -18.26
C ASP A 98 -13.39 -5.07 -18.73
N PRO A 99 -12.30 -4.85 -19.49
CA PRO A 99 -11.41 -5.94 -19.95
C PRO A 99 -10.81 -6.81 -18.84
N ASP A 100 -10.67 -6.27 -17.61
CA ASP A 100 -10.21 -7.02 -16.43
C ASP A 100 -11.29 -7.84 -15.74
N GLY A 101 -12.51 -7.87 -16.30
CA GLY A 101 -13.66 -8.61 -15.78
C GLY A 101 -14.51 -7.87 -14.75
N GLY A 102 -14.07 -6.70 -14.26
CA GLY A 102 -14.84 -5.88 -13.32
C GLY A 102 -16.10 -5.30 -13.95
N ARG A 103 -17.25 -5.44 -13.25
CA ARG A 103 -18.51 -4.85 -13.69
C ARG A 103 -18.61 -3.40 -13.28
N VAL A 104 -18.95 -2.50 -14.22
CA VAL A 104 -18.95 -1.06 -14.05
C VAL A 104 -20.35 -0.48 -14.18
N TRP A 105 -20.69 0.44 -13.27
CA TRP A 105 -21.84 1.34 -13.34
C TRP A 105 -21.33 2.77 -13.43
N GLU A 106 -21.76 3.48 -14.50
CA GLU A 106 -21.43 4.88 -14.77
C GLU A 106 -22.70 5.73 -14.64
N PHE A 107 -22.72 6.64 -13.67
CA PHE A 107 -23.82 7.59 -13.44
C PHE A 107 -23.40 8.96 -13.97
N LEU A 108 -23.97 9.40 -15.10
CA LEU A 108 -23.78 10.73 -15.62
C LEU A 108 -24.75 11.70 -14.93
N MET A 109 -24.22 12.70 -14.28
CA MET A 109 -24.96 13.76 -13.61
C MET A 109 -24.59 15.13 -14.19
N LYS A 110 -25.52 16.07 -14.16
CA LYS A 110 -25.33 17.45 -14.58
C LYS A 110 -25.91 18.38 -13.54
N ASP A 111 -25.28 19.53 -13.32
CA ASP A 111 -25.85 20.60 -12.52
C ASP A 111 -27.09 21.18 -13.20
N LYS A 112 -28.12 21.57 -12.41
CA LYS A 112 -29.41 22.05 -12.91
C LYS A 112 -29.33 23.44 -13.55
N VAL A 113 -28.33 24.24 -13.18
CA VAL A 113 -28.17 25.63 -13.59
C VAL A 113 -26.93 25.81 -14.46
N PHE A 114 -25.79 25.32 -14.01
CA PHE A 114 -24.52 25.46 -14.68
C PHE A 114 -24.22 24.30 -15.63
N PRO A 115 -23.46 24.53 -16.71
CA PRO A 115 -23.00 23.45 -17.60
C PRO A 115 -21.80 22.70 -16.98
N PHE A 116 -22.01 22.19 -15.78
CA PHE A 116 -21.06 21.35 -15.01
C PHE A 116 -21.56 19.92 -14.95
N TYR A 117 -20.67 18.97 -15.16
CA TYR A 117 -20.98 17.56 -15.31
C TYR A 117 -20.08 16.72 -14.41
N VAL A 118 -20.65 15.64 -13.87
CA VAL A 118 -19.93 14.60 -13.11
C VAL A 118 -20.34 13.23 -13.63
N LYS A 119 -19.36 12.36 -13.87
CA LYS A 119 -19.55 10.93 -13.96
C LYS A 119 -19.07 10.30 -12.65
N GLN A 120 -19.94 9.58 -11.99
CA GLN A 120 -19.58 8.76 -10.84
C GLN A 120 -19.57 7.31 -11.27
N PHE A 121 -18.47 6.62 -10.95
CA PHE A 121 -18.25 5.23 -11.31
C PHE A 121 -18.26 4.34 -10.08
N TYR A 122 -18.84 3.16 -10.23
CA TYR A 122 -18.68 2.05 -9.31
C TYR A 122 -18.27 0.81 -10.11
N LYS A 123 -17.21 0.13 -9.66
CA LYS A 123 -16.69 -1.08 -10.30
C LYS A 123 -16.57 -2.20 -9.29
N ALA A 124 -17.25 -3.32 -9.52
CA ALA A 124 -17.26 -4.48 -8.62
C ALA A 124 -16.36 -5.60 -9.12
N TYR A 125 -15.64 -6.22 -8.18
CA TYR A 125 -14.85 -7.44 -8.35
C TYR A 125 -15.43 -8.53 -7.47
N ASP A 126 -16.18 -9.45 -8.07
CA ASP A 126 -17.04 -10.40 -7.37
C ASP A 126 -16.27 -11.33 -6.42
N GLU A 127 -15.16 -11.90 -6.89
CA GLU A 127 -14.38 -12.91 -6.17
C GLU A 127 -13.66 -12.38 -4.93
N CYS A 128 -13.47 -11.07 -4.87
CA CYS A 128 -12.70 -10.41 -3.80
C CYS A 128 -13.57 -9.59 -2.85
N ASP A 129 -14.89 -9.51 -3.07
CA ASP A 129 -15.82 -8.62 -2.34
C ASP A 129 -15.35 -7.16 -2.32
N ILE A 130 -14.86 -6.67 -3.46
CA ILE A 130 -14.32 -5.32 -3.60
C ILE A 130 -15.19 -4.49 -4.53
N ILE A 131 -15.44 -3.24 -4.13
CA ILE A 131 -16.00 -2.20 -4.98
C ILE A 131 -15.02 -1.03 -5.04
N LYS A 132 -14.75 -0.52 -6.27
CA LYS A 132 -14.04 0.74 -6.49
C LYS A 132 -15.01 1.84 -6.86
N THR A 133 -14.70 3.08 -6.48
CA THR A 133 -15.44 4.28 -6.92
C THR A 133 -14.48 5.41 -7.22
N TRP A 134 -14.78 6.22 -8.23
CA TRP A 134 -14.10 7.45 -8.58
C TRP A 134 -15.04 8.36 -9.34
N THR A 135 -14.63 9.60 -9.61
CA THR A 135 -15.41 10.56 -10.39
C THR A 135 -14.57 11.20 -11.48
N GLU A 136 -15.24 11.53 -12.58
CA GLU A 136 -14.73 12.42 -13.63
C GLU A 136 -15.63 13.66 -13.66
N MET A 137 -15.02 14.83 -13.70
CA MET A 137 -15.78 16.08 -13.71
C MET A 137 -15.23 17.05 -14.74
N TRP A 138 -16.12 17.75 -15.41
CA TRP A 138 -15.80 18.78 -16.41
C TRP A 138 -16.92 19.81 -16.50
N HIS A 139 -16.62 20.93 -17.15
CA HIS A 139 -17.61 21.99 -17.43
C HIS A 139 -17.43 22.58 -18.82
N THR A 140 -18.48 23.31 -19.29
CA THR A 140 -18.45 24.05 -20.53
C THR A 140 -18.80 25.52 -20.31
N GLU A 141 -18.56 26.05 -19.12
CA GLU A 141 -18.64 27.50 -18.86
C GLU A 141 -17.57 28.23 -19.69
N LYS A 142 -17.75 29.56 -19.89
CA LYS A 142 -16.86 30.35 -20.77
C LYS A 142 -15.48 30.62 -20.16
N LYS A 143 -15.33 30.52 -18.85
CA LYS A 143 -14.08 30.80 -18.10
C LYS A 143 -13.75 29.64 -17.15
N THR A 144 -12.51 29.61 -16.68
CA THR A 144 -12.02 28.71 -15.63
C THR A 144 -12.89 28.81 -14.39
N ILE A 145 -13.18 27.67 -13.78
CA ILE A 145 -13.82 27.50 -12.46
C ILE A 145 -12.80 27.01 -11.45
N THR A 146 -13.17 26.96 -10.17
CA THR A 146 -12.32 26.37 -9.12
C THR A 146 -13.02 25.17 -8.51
N LEU A 147 -12.32 24.05 -8.46
CA LEU A 147 -12.71 22.91 -7.63
C LEU A 147 -12.14 23.16 -6.23
N ASP A 148 -13.03 23.38 -5.24
CA ASP A 148 -12.67 23.69 -3.85
C ASP A 148 -12.62 22.43 -2.99
N LYS A 149 -13.43 21.40 -3.31
CA LYS A 149 -13.42 20.05 -2.78
C LYS A 149 -13.85 19.07 -3.87
N PHE A 150 -13.22 17.91 -3.93
CA PHE A 150 -13.41 16.91 -4.99
C PHE A 150 -13.05 15.51 -4.50
N ALA A 151 -13.85 14.99 -3.58
CA ALA A 151 -13.63 13.65 -3.02
C ALA A 151 -13.86 12.55 -4.08
N SER A 152 -13.10 11.48 -3.98
CA SER A 152 -13.29 10.26 -4.79
C SER A 152 -14.53 9.50 -4.36
N ALA A 153 -14.83 9.51 -3.06
CA ALA A 153 -15.93 8.76 -2.46
C ALA A 153 -16.60 9.52 -1.34
N TYR A 154 -17.89 9.23 -1.19
CA TYR A 154 -18.69 9.52 -0.02
C TYR A 154 -19.47 8.26 0.37
N ILE A 155 -19.27 7.77 1.59
CA ILE A 155 -19.93 6.55 2.09
C ILE A 155 -20.63 6.86 3.39
N PRO A 156 -21.97 6.85 3.42
CA PRO A 156 -22.74 6.93 4.65
C PRO A 156 -22.79 5.55 5.33
N VAL A 157 -22.49 5.50 6.62
CA VAL A 157 -22.52 4.28 7.43
C VAL A 157 -23.54 4.45 8.56
N LYS A 158 -24.45 3.50 8.73
CA LYS A 158 -25.48 3.55 9.76
C LYS A 158 -24.85 3.74 11.14
N SER A 159 -25.44 4.61 11.96
CA SER A 159 -24.91 4.92 13.30
C SER A 159 -24.97 3.71 14.22
N GLY A 160 -23.93 3.52 15.03
CA GLY A 160 -23.78 2.43 15.97
C GLY A 160 -22.66 2.72 16.96
N ASP A 161 -22.16 1.69 17.62
CA ASP A 161 -20.94 1.73 18.43
C ASP A 161 -19.73 1.50 17.53
N LEU A 162 -19.27 2.56 16.86
CA LEU A 162 -18.31 2.52 15.77
C LEU A 162 -16.88 2.70 16.28
N TYR A 163 -15.96 1.88 15.76
CA TYR A 163 -14.52 1.96 16.04
C TYR A 163 -13.73 2.11 14.74
N LEU A 164 -12.79 3.03 14.73
CA LEU A 164 -11.90 3.31 13.61
C LEU A 164 -10.53 2.69 13.85
N SER A 165 -10.10 1.78 12.98
CA SER A 165 -8.75 1.26 12.94
C SER A 165 -8.00 1.85 11.73
N TYR A 166 -6.79 2.35 11.94
CA TYR A 166 -5.97 2.98 10.91
C TYR A 166 -4.48 2.82 11.21
N LEU A 167 -3.65 3.08 10.20
CA LEU A 167 -2.19 3.03 10.34
C LEU A 167 -1.62 4.45 10.38
N ALA A 168 -0.70 4.67 11.31
CA ALA A 168 0.13 5.87 11.40
C ALA A 168 1.52 5.49 11.90
N GLY A 169 2.46 6.42 11.90
CA GLY A 169 3.79 6.14 12.40
C GLY A 169 4.79 7.22 11.99
N GLY A 170 5.98 6.79 11.65
CA GLY A 170 7.08 7.65 11.20
C GLY A 170 8.25 6.80 10.74
N TRP A 171 9.35 7.42 10.41
CA TRP A 171 10.57 6.70 10.02
C TRP A 171 11.03 5.71 11.11
N GLY A 172 11.22 4.46 10.73
CA GLY A 172 11.63 3.37 11.63
C GLY A 172 10.52 2.84 12.56
N ALA A 173 9.29 3.38 12.43
CA ALA A 173 8.09 2.94 13.13
C ALA A 173 6.86 3.06 12.21
N GLU A 174 7.00 2.61 10.98
CA GLU A 174 5.97 2.69 9.95
C GLU A 174 4.77 1.81 10.30
N ALA A 175 3.63 2.18 9.78
CA ALA A 175 2.40 1.38 9.79
C ALA A 175 1.98 0.84 11.16
N GLN A 176 2.13 1.63 12.24
CA GLN A 176 1.62 1.26 13.55
C GLN A 176 0.09 1.30 13.55
N LEU A 177 -0.53 0.24 14.06
CA LEU A 177 -2.00 0.14 14.14
C LEU A 177 -2.54 0.92 15.33
N PHE A 178 -3.50 1.80 15.05
CA PHE A 178 -4.30 2.51 16.06
C PHE A 178 -5.77 2.10 15.93
N GLU A 179 -6.47 2.03 17.07
CA GLU A 179 -7.91 1.82 17.12
C GLU A 179 -8.53 2.77 18.14
N GLU A 180 -9.61 3.45 17.75
CA GLU A 180 -10.32 4.38 18.62
C GLU A 180 -11.83 4.37 18.35
N ARG A 181 -12.60 4.65 19.38
CA ARG A 181 -14.06 4.81 19.27
C ARG A 181 -14.40 6.10 18.52
N ILE A 182 -15.28 6.03 17.53
CA ILE A 182 -15.77 7.22 16.82
C ILE A 182 -16.80 7.95 17.68
N THR A 183 -16.44 9.14 18.12
CA THR A 183 -17.31 10.04 18.89
C THR A 183 -17.91 11.13 18.00
N ARG A 184 -18.80 11.98 18.56
CA ARG A 184 -19.36 13.12 17.83
C ARG A 184 -18.27 14.09 17.40
N GLY A 185 -18.42 14.65 16.22
CA GLY A 185 -17.47 15.57 15.60
C GLY A 185 -16.81 14.99 14.38
N ARG A 186 -15.65 15.53 14.04
CA ARG A 186 -14.84 15.13 12.88
C ARG A 186 -13.53 14.49 13.34
N LYS A 187 -13.19 13.34 12.77
CA LYS A 187 -11.85 12.78 12.76
C LYS A 187 -11.34 12.78 11.33
N THR A 188 -10.10 13.19 11.13
CA THR A 188 -9.46 13.18 9.83
C THR A 188 -8.13 12.42 9.90
N ILE A 189 -7.89 11.56 8.93
CA ILE A 189 -6.61 10.91 8.64
C ILE A 189 -6.14 11.47 7.31
N GLY A 190 -5.03 12.18 7.30
CA GLY A 190 -4.54 12.86 6.10
C GLY A 190 -3.11 13.33 6.28
N ASN A 191 -2.56 13.94 5.24
CA ASN A 191 -1.20 14.47 5.29
C ASN A 191 -1.00 15.67 4.35
N HIS A 192 0.13 16.35 4.55
CA HIS A 192 0.64 17.47 3.75
C HIS A 192 2.09 17.24 3.32
N ASP A 193 2.59 16.00 3.38
CA ASP A 193 4.01 15.66 3.21
C ASP A 193 4.46 15.65 1.74
N GLY A 194 3.51 15.67 0.80
CA GLY A 194 3.75 15.66 -0.65
C GLY A 194 4.26 14.32 -1.16
N ALA A 195 5.47 13.91 -0.83
CA ALA A 195 6.09 12.69 -1.36
C ALA A 195 6.06 11.49 -0.40
N ARG A 196 6.28 11.69 0.91
CA ARG A 196 6.26 10.62 1.93
C ARG A 196 4.93 10.58 2.66
N THR A 197 3.87 10.29 1.92
CA THR A 197 2.48 10.50 2.33
C THR A 197 1.88 9.42 3.24
N SER A 198 2.66 8.41 3.65
CA SER A 198 2.17 7.30 4.48
C SER A 198 2.83 7.20 5.87
N PHE A 199 3.66 8.17 6.29
CA PHE A 199 4.24 8.16 7.63
C PHE A 199 3.22 8.57 8.70
N ASN A 200 2.71 9.81 8.62
CA ASN A 200 1.79 10.35 9.63
C ASN A 200 0.40 9.73 9.59
N GLY A 201 0.05 9.05 8.52
CA GLY A 201 -1.16 8.30 8.29
C GLY A 201 -1.04 7.53 6.99
N ASN A 202 -1.75 6.41 6.87
CA ASN A 202 -1.86 5.64 5.63
C ASN A 202 -3.26 5.84 5.04
N PRO A 203 -3.43 5.92 3.71
CA PRO A 203 -4.74 6.15 3.11
C PRO A 203 -5.69 4.94 3.18
N SER A 204 -5.62 4.19 4.29
CA SER A 204 -6.40 2.98 4.53
C SER A 204 -7.02 2.99 5.93
N PHE A 205 -8.23 2.45 6.06
CA PHE A 205 -8.94 2.37 7.33
C PHE A 205 -9.87 1.16 7.40
N MET A 206 -10.29 0.81 8.61
CA MET A 206 -11.41 -0.09 8.89
C MET A 206 -12.34 0.58 9.90
N VAL A 207 -13.66 0.47 9.68
CA VAL A 207 -14.67 0.87 10.65
C VAL A 207 -15.42 -0.37 11.12
N SER A 208 -15.24 -0.73 12.40
CA SER A 208 -16.03 -1.77 13.06
C SER A 208 -17.40 -1.19 13.44
N LEU A 209 -18.49 -1.91 13.17
CA LEU A 209 -19.84 -1.34 13.17
C LEU A 209 -20.61 -1.56 14.46
N ASP A 210 -20.34 -2.62 15.21
CA ASP A 210 -21.11 -3.06 16.38
C ASP A 210 -20.18 -3.25 17.61
N GLY A 211 -19.24 -2.35 17.81
CA GLY A 211 -18.17 -2.47 18.80
C GLY A 211 -16.83 -2.88 18.14
N PRO A 212 -15.76 -3.03 18.92
CA PRO A 212 -14.43 -3.37 18.38
C PRO A 212 -14.42 -4.79 17.81
N ALA A 213 -14.28 -4.91 16.50
CA ALA A 213 -14.24 -6.19 15.81
C ALA A 213 -12.96 -6.97 16.15
N GLN A 214 -13.09 -8.28 16.20
CA GLN A 214 -11.96 -9.21 16.32
C GLN A 214 -11.31 -9.50 14.96
N GLU A 215 -10.29 -10.31 14.96
CA GLU A 215 -9.63 -10.74 13.71
C GLU A 215 -10.58 -11.54 12.80
N ASN A 216 -11.38 -12.46 13.36
CA ASN A 216 -12.21 -13.39 12.61
C ASN A 216 -13.71 -13.26 12.90
N SER A 217 -14.16 -12.18 13.51
CA SER A 217 -15.57 -11.95 13.81
C SER A 217 -15.89 -10.46 13.99
N GLY A 218 -17.14 -10.09 13.67
CA GLY A 218 -17.66 -8.73 13.72
C GLY A 218 -17.84 -8.12 12.35
N ASN A 219 -18.74 -7.15 12.25
CA ASN A 219 -19.06 -6.43 11.03
C ASN A 219 -18.07 -5.29 10.83
N VAL A 220 -17.38 -5.26 9.70
CA VAL A 220 -16.35 -4.27 9.39
C VAL A 220 -16.52 -3.75 7.98
N LEU A 221 -16.44 -2.43 7.83
CA LEU A 221 -16.23 -1.73 6.56
C LEU A 221 -14.76 -1.36 6.43
N GLY A 222 -14.10 -1.77 5.36
CA GLY A 222 -12.72 -1.36 5.03
C GLY A 222 -12.67 -0.43 3.84
N GLY A 223 -11.70 0.49 3.83
CA GLY A 223 -11.47 1.38 2.69
C GLY A 223 -10.01 1.77 2.52
N THR A 224 -9.61 2.01 1.27
CA THR A 224 -8.28 2.53 0.93
C THR A 224 -8.34 3.43 -0.31
N LEU A 225 -7.61 4.53 -0.29
CA LEU A 225 -7.49 5.43 -1.44
C LEU A 225 -6.22 5.09 -2.22
N ALA A 226 -6.37 4.78 -3.50
CA ALA A 226 -5.24 4.52 -4.41
C ALA A 226 -4.66 5.85 -4.94
N TYR A 227 -4.00 6.60 -4.06
CA TYR A 227 -3.41 7.89 -4.39
C TYR A 227 -2.07 8.10 -3.71
N THR A 228 -1.13 8.64 -4.46
CA THR A 228 0.27 8.79 -4.04
C THR A 228 0.60 10.14 -3.42
N GLY A 229 -0.29 11.14 -3.59
CA GLY A 229 -0.13 12.50 -3.08
C GLY A 229 -0.79 12.76 -1.74
N ASN A 230 -0.98 14.03 -1.41
CA ASN A 230 -1.68 14.46 -0.21
C ASN A 230 -3.15 14.04 -0.26
N TYR A 231 -3.62 13.33 0.72
CA TYR A 231 -4.97 12.80 0.82
C TYR A 231 -5.66 13.20 2.11
N ASP A 232 -6.98 13.06 2.13
CA ASP A 232 -7.86 13.28 3.27
C ASP A 232 -8.92 12.18 3.34
N LEU A 233 -8.95 11.47 4.48
CA LEU A 233 -10.01 10.55 4.87
C LEU A 233 -10.73 11.16 6.07
N SER A 234 -11.96 11.62 5.90
CA SER A 234 -12.72 12.32 6.93
C SER A 234 -13.88 11.48 7.41
N PHE A 235 -14.03 11.37 8.72
CA PHE A 235 -15.05 10.60 9.43
C PHE A 235 -15.87 11.58 10.28
N VAL A 236 -17.12 11.87 9.88
CA VAL A 236 -17.95 12.89 10.52
C VAL A 236 -19.19 12.24 11.12
N LYS A 237 -19.30 12.28 12.46
CA LYS A 237 -20.47 11.83 13.21
C LYS A 237 -21.20 13.04 13.79
N ASN A 238 -22.21 13.51 13.09
CA ASN A 238 -23.02 14.65 13.52
C ASN A 238 -24.10 14.24 14.52
N GLY A 239 -24.48 15.17 15.43
CA GLY A 239 -25.45 14.87 16.49
C GLY A 239 -26.86 14.54 16.00
N ASN A 240 -27.24 15.04 14.83
CA ASN A 240 -28.57 14.88 14.24
C ASN A 240 -28.61 13.85 13.09
N ALA A 241 -27.44 13.34 12.65
CA ALA A 241 -27.36 12.34 11.61
C ALA A 241 -27.44 10.93 12.22
N ASN A 242 -28.29 10.07 11.65
CA ASN A 242 -28.36 8.67 12.03
C ASN A 242 -27.28 7.82 11.34
N HIS A 243 -26.20 8.47 10.86
CA HIS A 243 -25.11 7.80 10.16
C HIS A 243 -23.78 8.52 10.40
N LEU A 244 -22.69 7.79 10.18
CA LEU A 244 -21.34 8.31 10.00
C LEU A 244 -21.17 8.69 8.54
N GLU A 245 -20.63 9.85 8.26
CA GLU A 245 -20.30 10.33 6.92
C GLU A 245 -18.81 10.16 6.69
N ILE A 246 -18.42 9.30 5.72
CA ILE A 246 -17.03 9.08 5.34
C ILE A 246 -16.79 9.72 3.99
N THR A 247 -15.81 10.64 3.92
CA THR A 247 -15.29 11.17 2.64
C THR A 247 -13.84 10.75 2.47
N ALA A 248 -13.48 10.39 1.24
CA ALA A 248 -12.11 10.01 0.88
C ALA A 248 -11.70 10.65 -0.44
N GLY A 249 -10.51 11.25 -0.50
CA GLY A 249 -10.02 11.86 -1.73
C GLY A 249 -8.71 12.60 -1.55
N ILE A 250 -8.37 13.40 -2.58
CA ILE A 250 -7.24 14.32 -2.51
C ILE A 250 -7.52 15.35 -1.41
N ASN A 251 -6.49 15.67 -0.62
CA ASN A 251 -6.55 16.76 0.34
C ASN A 251 -6.69 18.09 -0.42
N ALA A 252 -7.86 18.70 -0.33
CA ALA A 252 -8.16 19.95 -1.02
C ALA A 252 -7.56 21.19 -0.34
N GLU A 253 -7.12 21.06 0.91
CA GLU A 253 -6.42 22.15 1.60
C GLU A 253 -5.10 22.46 0.88
N LEU A 254 -4.92 23.71 0.48
CA LEU A 254 -3.80 24.18 -0.35
C LEU A 254 -3.70 23.54 -1.75
N SER A 255 -4.69 22.76 -2.16
CA SER A 255 -4.75 22.08 -3.47
C SER A 255 -6.01 22.40 -4.26
N GLN A 256 -6.61 23.57 -4.04
CA GLN A 256 -7.70 24.07 -4.89
C GLN A 256 -7.29 24.01 -6.36
N TYR A 257 -8.15 23.43 -7.20
CA TYR A 257 -7.80 23.15 -8.59
C TYR A 257 -8.60 24.02 -9.54
N LYS A 258 -7.90 24.86 -10.33
CA LYS A 258 -8.49 25.66 -11.41
C LYS A 258 -8.72 24.78 -12.62
N LEU A 259 -9.98 24.53 -12.94
CA LEU A 259 -10.40 23.70 -14.05
C LEU A 259 -10.79 24.57 -15.24
N ASP A 260 -10.13 24.37 -16.37
CA ASP A 260 -10.43 25.07 -17.61
C ASP A 260 -11.63 24.45 -18.34
N PRO A 261 -12.36 25.22 -19.17
CA PRO A 261 -13.47 24.71 -19.97
C PRO A 261 -13.09 23.48 -20.80
N LYS A 262 -13.92 22.43 -20.76
CA LYS A 262 -13.78 21.19 -21.53
C LYS A 262 -12.59 20.30 -21.09
N VAL A 263 -11.87 20.67 -20.05
CA VAL A 263 -10.85 19.80 -19.43
C VAL A 263 -11.55 18.90 -18.43
N THR A 264 -11.20 17.62 -18.41
CA THR A 264 -11.71 16.65 -17.45
C THR A 264 -10.73 16.51 -16.27
N PHE A 265 -11.25 16.64 -15.06
CA PHE A 265 -10.55 16.30 -13.83
C PHE A 265 -11.03 14.93 -13.36
N THR A 266 -10.11 13.98 -13.17
CA THR A 266 -10.40 12.64 -12.65
C THR A 266 -9.84 12.53 -11.23
N THR A 267 -10.67 12.06 -10.29
CA THR A 267 -10.26 11.78 -8.92
C THR A 267 -9.54 10.43 -8.84
N PRO A 268 -8.70 10.20 -7.82
CA PRO A 268 -8.14 8.87 -7.54
C PRO A 268 -9.24 7.83 -7.29
N GLU A 269 -8.91 6.56 -7.52
CA GLU A 269 -9.80 5.45 -7.17
C GLU A 269 -9.84 5.24 -5.65
N PHE A 270 -11.04 5.10 -5.10
CA PHE A 270 -11.26 4.66 -3.73
C PHE A 270 -11.82 3.23 -3.74
N ILE A 271 -11.20 2.36 -2.99
CA ILE A 271 -11.51 0.94 -2.90
C ILE A 271 -12.16 0.69 -1.54
N PHE A 272 -13.29 -0.02 -1.52
CA PHE A 272 -13.96 -0.38 -0.28
C PHE A 272 -14.52 -1.79 -0.30
N THR A 273 -14.66 -2.37 0.88
CA THR A 273 -15.07 -3.74 1.10
C THR A 273 -15.78 -3.88 2.44
N TYR A 274 -16.63 -4.88 2.55
CA TYR A 274 -17.33 -5.23 3.79
C TYR A 274 -17.06 -6.68 4.17
N SER A 275 -16.98 -6.97 5.46
CA SER A 275 -16.84 -8.35 5.95
C SER A 275 -17.59 -8.55 7.27
N THR A 276 -18.20 -9.72 7.41
CA THR A 276 -18.75 -10.23 8.67
C THR A 276 -17.70 -11.06 9.46
N GLU A 277 -16.57 -11.35 8.83
CA GLU A 277 -15.46 -12.11 9.39
C GLU A 277 -14.39 -11.24 10.05
N GLY A 278 -14.79 -10.10 10.61
CA GLY A 278 -13.89 -9.20 11.34
C GLY A 278 -12.84 -8.49 10.47
N LYS A 279 -11.80 -7.98 11.13
CA LYS A 279 -10.71 -7.23 10.47
C LYS A 279 -9.90 -8.11 9.52
N GLY A 280 -9.73 -9.39 9.83
CA GLY A 280 -9.05 -10.35 8.95
C GLY A 280 -9.77 -10.59 7.64
N GLY A 281 -11.12 -10.56 7.63
CA GLY A 281 -11.92 -10.65 6.41
C GLY A 281 -11.64 -9.48 5.45
N ILE A 282 -11.60 -8.24 5.97
CA ILE A 282 -11.20 -7.06 5.21
C ILE A 282 -9.79 -7.21 4.62
N SER A 283 -8.84 -7.67 5.45
CA SER A 283 -7.46 -7.89 5.01
C SER A 283 -7.40 -8.89 3.85
N ARG A 284 -8.05 -10.04 3.97
CA ARG A 284 -8.06 -11.08 2.93
C ARG A 284 -8.69 -10.58 1.62
N ASN A 285 -9.77 -9.81 1.68
CA ASN A 285 -10.41 -9.21 0.51
C ASN A 285 -9.45 -8.25 -0.22
N LEU A 286 -8.81 -7.32 0.51
CA LEU A 286 -7.85 -6.39 -0.06
C LEU A 286 -6.59 -7.09 -0.58
N HIS A 287 -6.09 -8.13 0.11
CA HIS A 287 -4.93 -8.90 -0.33
C HIS A 287 -5.18 -9.65 -1.63
N ARG A 288 -6.32 -10.35 -1.75
CA ARG A 288 -6.72 -11.07 -2.98
C ARG A 288 -6.89 -10.10 -4.14
N TRP A 289 -7.66 -9.01 -3.92
CA TRP A 289 -7.84 -7.99 -4.93
C TRP A 289 -6.51 -7.33 -5.32
N GLY A 290 -5.67 -6.97 -4.34
CA GLY A 290 -4.36 -6.37 -4.58
C GLY A 290 -3.50 -7.26 -5.47
N ARG A 291 -3.38 -8.55 -5.14
CA ARG A 291 -2.59 -9.50 -5.95
C ARG A 291 -3.14 -9.70 -7.35
N ASN A 292 -4.46 -9.80 -7.50
CA ASN A 292 -5.07 -10.20 -8.76
C ASN A 292 -5.29 -9.04 -9.74
N TYR A 293 -5.46 -7.79 -9.23
CA TYR A 293 -5.96 -6.68 -10.05
C TYR A 293 -5.15 -5.38 -9.93
N GLN A 294 -4.43 -5.15 -8.84
CA GLN A 294 -3.80 -3.84 -8.59
C GLN A 294 -2.27 -3.87 -8.62
N ILE A 295 -1.66 -4.93 -8.12
CA ILE A 295 -0.20 -5.04 -8.02
C ILE A 295 0.34 -5.64 -9.31
N ILE A 296 1.23 -4.94 -10.00
CA ILE A 296 1.89 -5.48 -11.19
C ILE A 296 2.71 -6.73 -10.81
N GLY A 297 2.46 -7.85 -11.51
CA GLY A 297 3.03 -9.15 -11.16
C GLY A 297 2.63 -9.60 -9.74
N GLY A 298 1.42 -9.27 -9.27
CA GLY A 298 0.96 -9.56 -7.90
C GLY A 298 0.82 -11.05 -7.58
N THR A 299 0.68 -11.89 -8.61
CA THR A 299 0.65 -13.36 -8.49
C THR A 299 2.01 -14.02 -8.69
N ASP A 300 3.05 -13.24 -9.08
CA ASP A 300 4.38 -13.78 -9.29
C ASP A 300 5.11 -14.03 -7.98
N SER A 301 5.99 -15.02 -8.01
CA SER A 301 6.89 -15.32 -6.89
C SER A 301 8.00 -14.26 -6.80
N ARG A 302 8.26 -13.75 -5.61
CA ARG A 302 9.35 -12.80 -5.35
C ARG A 302 10.60 -13.54 -4.89
N GLU A 303 11.75 -13.14 -5.44
CA GLU A 303 13.06 -13.71 -5.12
C GLU A 303 13.50 -13.37 -3.69
N ILE A 304 14.35 -14.24 -3.12
CA ILE A 304 15.07 -13.96 -1.88
C ILE A 304 16.23 -13.03 -2.22
N LEU A 305 16.22 -11.84 -1.63
CA LEU A 305 17.11 -10.73 -1.98
C LEU A 305 18.15 -10.47 -0.90
N LEU A 306 19.37 -10.10 -1.31
CA LEU A 306 20.36 -9.43 -0.44
C LEU A 306 20.51 -7.97 -0.88
N ASN A 307 20.26 -7.03 0.03
CA ASN A 307 20.57 -5.62 -0.18
C ASN A 307 21.91 -5.27 0.48
N SER A 308 22.74 -4.49 -0.20
CA SER A 308 24.09 -4.17 0.28
C SER A 308 24.12 -3.05 1.34
N TRP A 309 23.02 -2.30 1.57
CA TRP A 309 23.04 -1.07 2.38
C TRP A 309 23.60 -1.27 3.79
N GLU A 310 22.97 -2.04 4.64
CA GLU A 310 23.44 -2.26 6.02
C GLU A 310 24.77 -3.04 6.09
N GLY A 311 25.15 -3.72 5.00
CA GLY A 311 26.43 -4.40 4.91
C GLY A 311 27.62 -3.47 4.70
N VAL A 312 27.49 -2.45 3.85
CA VAL A 312 28.62 -1.60 3.43
C VAL A 312 28.32 -0.11 3.44
N TYR A 313 27.05 0.31 3.51
CA TYR A 313 26.65 1.72 3.34
C TYR A 313 27.27 2.31 2.06
N PHE A 314 27.78 3.52 2.09
CA PHE A 314 28.44 4.18 0.95
C PHE A 314 29.79 3.56 0.52
N LYS A 315 30.29 2.53 1.22
CA LYS A 315 31.58 1.88 0.91
C LYS A 315 31.47 0.83 -0.21
N VAL A 316 30.66 1.12 -1.20
CA VAL A 316 30.52 0.31 -2.39
C VAL A 316 31.85 0.23 -3.13
N ASN A 317 32.30 -0.99 -3.49
CA ASN A 317 33.46 -1.24 -4.33
C ASN A 317 33.32 -2.59 -5.05
N GLN A 318 34.06 -2.76 -6.17
CA GLN A 318 33.94 -3.93 -7.05
C GLN A 318 34.11 -5.25 -6.30
N GLU A 319 35.21 -5.42 -5.54
CA GLU A 319 35.53 -6.66 -4.85
C GLU A 319 34.54 -6.97 -3.73
N GLY A 320 34.13 -5.96 -2.96
CA GLY A 320 33.13 -6.13 -1.88
C GLY A 320 31.78 -6.59 -2.41
N MET A 321 31.32 -6.02 -3.54
CA MET A 321 30.06 -6.44 -4.17
C MET A 321 30.16 -7.88 -4.70
N ASN A 322 31.28 -8.22 -5.38
CA ASN A 322 31.54 -9.57 -5.85
C ASN A 322 31.55 -10.60 -4.71
N ALA A 323 32.21 -10.28 -3.58
CA ALA A 323 32.26 -11.15 -2.41
C ALA A 323 30.85 -11.38 -1.81
N MET A 324 30.06 -10.30 -1.61
CA MET A 324 28.71 -10.41 -1.11
C MET A 324 27.80 -11.27 -2.00
N MET A 325 27.94 -11.16 -3.33
CA MET A 325 27.20 -11.99 -4.30
C MET A 325 27.56 -13.47 -4.18
N ARG A 326 28.87 -13.81 -4.12
CA ARG A 326 29.35 -15.20 -3.96
C ARG A 326 28.84 -15.83 -2.66
N ASP A 327 29.00 -15.11 -1.54
CA ASP A 327 28.61 -15.61 -0.23
C ASP A 327 27.10 -15.82 -0.13
N PHE A 328 26.32 -14.89 -0.71
CA PHE A 328 24.86 -14.98 -0.71
C PHE A 328 24.33 -16.12 -1.61
N ALA A 329 24.93 -16.30 -2.79
CA ALA A 329 24.61 -17.42 -3.67
C ALA A 329 24.92 -18.78 -3.01
N ALA A 330 26.01 -18.87 -2.25
CA ALA A 330 26.41 -20.10 -1.56
C ALA A 330 25.38 -20.58 -0.52
N ILE A 331 24.62 -19.68 0.08
CA ILE A 331 23.52 -20.01 1.00
C ILE A 331 22.15 -20.11 0.31
N GLY A 332 22.11 -19.98 -1.02
CA GLY A 332 20.89 -20.17 -1.80
C GLY A 332 20.11 -18.89 -2.07
N GLY A 333 20.71 -17.71 -1.95
CA GLY A 333 20.14 -16.43 -2.36
C GLY A 333 19.79 -16.40 -3.86
N GLU A 334 18.95 -15.46 -4.28
CA GLU A 334 18.42 -15.43 -5.65
C GLU A 334 18.63 -14.08 -6.36
N LEU A 335 18.74 -12.98 -5.60
CA LEU A 335 18.84 -11.63 -6.14
C LEU A 335 19.76 -10.76 -5.25
N PHE A 336 20.76 -10.12 -5.84
CA PHE A 336 21.60 -9.12 -5.17
C PHE A 336 21.22 -7.72 -5.63
N VAL A 337 21.07 -6.78 -4.70
CA VAL A 337 20.78 -5.37 -4.97
C VAL A 337 21.90 -4.50 -4.42
N MET A 338 22.63 -3.84 -5.34
CA MET A 338 23.58 -2.80 -4.99
C MET A 338 22.84 -1.52 -4.63
N ASP A 339 22.92 -1.11 -3.37
CA ASP A 339 22.25 0.08 -2.83
C ASP A 339 23.05 1.38 -3.08
N ASP A 340 22.71 2.48 -2.42
CA ASP A 340 23.31 3.81 -2.59
C ASP A 340 24.85 3.79 -2.46
N GLY A 341 25.52 4.63 -3.24
CA GLY A 341 26.98 4.80 -3.18
C GLY A 341 27.75 4.40 -4.43
N TRP A 342 27.11 3.90 -5.49
CA TRP A 342 27.77 3.37 -6.71
C TRP A 342 28.11 4.44 -7.76
N PHE A 343 27.57 5.65 -7.66
CA PHE A 343 27.59 6.70 -8.69
C PHE A 343 28.38 7.94 -8.27
N GLY A 344 28.53 8.87 -9.21
CA GLY A 344 29.17 10.17 -9.01
C GLY A 344 30.67 10.15 -9.31
N ASP A 345 31.07 10.81 -10.38
CA ASP A 345 32.48 10.89 -10.83
C ASP A 345 33.11 12.22 -10.40
N LYS A 346 32.48 13.36 -10.72
CA LYS A 346 32.95 14.68 -10.32
C LYS A 346 32.84 14.91 -8.81
N TYR A 347 31.74 14.51 -8.23
CA TYR A 347 31.44 14.56 -6.80
C TYR A 347 31.21 13.13 -6.30
N PRO A 348 32.19 12.41 -5.75
CA PRO A 348 31.99 11.01 -5.33
C PRO A 348 30.85 10.85 -4.32
N ARG A 349 29.99 9.85 -4.50
CA ARG A 349 28.92 9.48 -3.58
C ARG A 349 29.48 8.68 -2.39
N ASP A 350 30.28 9.34 -1.55
CA ASP A 350 30.87 8.74 -0.35
C ASP A 350 30.04 8.99 0.92
N ASN A 351 29.01 9.81 0.80
CA ASN A 351 28.03 10.14 1.83
C ASN A 351 26.79 10.77 1.18
N GLU A 352 25.81 11.16 1.98
CA GLU A 352 24.52 11.68 1.52
C GLU A 352 24.54 13.12 0.98
N THR A 353 25.68 13.82 0.99
CA THR A 353 25.73 15.26 0.69
C THR A 353 26.13 15.59 -0.75
N THR A 354 26.43 14.61 -1.58
CA THR A 354 26.96 14.79 -2.95
C THR A 354 26.32 13.87 -3.96
N SER A 355 26.37 14.27 -5.23
CA SER A 355 26.09 13.49 -6.46
C SER A 355 24.69 12.96 -6.67
N LEU A 356 23.78 13.11 -5.72
CA LEU A 356 22.39 12.73 -6.02
C LEU A 356 21.88 13.55 -7.21
N GLY A 357 21.40 12.89 -8.25
CA GLY A 357 21.10 13.46 -9.56
C GLY A 357 22.11 13.10 -10.67
N ASP A 358 23.34 12.74 -10.31
CA ASP A 358 24.42 12.40 -11.24
C ASP A 358 24.54 10.86 -11.37
N TRP A 359 23.72 10.26 -12.18
CA TRP A 359 23.62 8.78 -12.30
C TRP A 359 24.71 8.20 -13.21
N VAL A 360 25.96 8.61 -12.99
CA VAL A 360 27.15 8.13 -13.70
C VAL A 360 27.91 7.17 -12.79
N VAL A 361 28.27 6.00 -13.30
CA VAL A 361 29.01 4.97 -12.55
C VAL A 361 30.35 5.56 -12.07
N SER A 362 30.65 5.43 -10.78
CA SER A 362 31.93 5.84 -10.23
C SER A 362 33.03 4.86 -10.66
N THR A 363 33.87 5.28 -11.59
CA THR A 363 34.99 4.46 -12.10
C THR A 363 36.03 4.14 -11.03
N LYS A 364 36.11 4.96 -9.99
CA LYS A 364 36.98 4.72 -8.82
C LYS A 364 36.48 3.55 -7.97
N LYS A 365 35.16 3.45 -7.77
CA LYS A 365 34.54 2.41 -6.93
C LYS A 365 34.30 1.12 -7.71
N LEU A 366 33.92 1.26 -8.96
CA LEU A 366 33.56 0.18 -9.87
C LEU A 366 34.41 0.28 -11.17
N PRO A 367 35.72 0.00 -11.10
CA PRO A 367 36.62 0.16 -12.26
C PRO A 367 36.26 -0.76 -13.44
N GLU A 368 35.60 -1.90 -13.20
CA GLU A 368 35.13 -2.82 -14.22
C GLU A 368 33.69 -2.54 -14.68
N GLY A 369 33.01 -1.56 -14.04
CA GLY A 369 31.66 -1.14 -14.33
C GLY A 369 30.56 -2.11 -13.84
N ILE A 370 29.31 -1.72 -14.09
CA ILE A 370 28.12 -2.46 -13.64
C ILE A 370 28.00 -3.81 -14.37
N ASN A 371 28.33 -3.89 -15.66
CA ASN A 371 28.22 -5.14 -16.42
C ASN A 371 29.09 -6.27 -15.83
N ALA A 372 30.27 -5.94 -15.30
CA ALA A 372 31.10 -6.93 -14.61
C ALA A 372 30.45 -7.47 -13.31
N LEU A 373 29.70 -6.64 -12.58
CA LEU A 373 28.89 -7.08 -11.43
C LEU A 373 27.73 -7.98 -11.88
N ILE A 374 27.07 -7.64 -12.97
CA ILE A 374 25.99 -8.48 -13.54
C ILE A 374 26.56 -9.83 -13.97
N ASP A 375 27.72 -9.85 -14.65
CA ASP A 375 28.40 -11.09 -15.03
C ASP A 375 28.80 -11.94 -13.83
N GLU A 376 29.22 -11.31 -12.71
CA GLU A 376 29.51 -12.03 -11.47
C GLU A 376 28.23 -12.60 -10.84
N ALA A 377 27.12 -11.85 -10.81
CA ALA A 377 25.84 -12.35 -10.33
C ALA A 377 25.39 -13.58 -11.14
N GLU A 378 25.40 -13.50 -12.45
CA GLU A 378 25.01 -14.60 -13.34
C GLU A 378 25.92 -15.83 -13.21
N ARG A 379 27.25 -15.63 -13.08
CA ARG A 379 28.20 -16.73 -12.79
C ARG A 379 27.87 -17.49 -11.50
N ASN A 380 27.31 -16.80 -10.53
CA ASN A 380 26.87 -17.38 -9.27
C ASN A 380 25.38 -17.83 -9.28
N GLY A 381 24.69 -17.73 -10.42
CA GLY A 381 23.28 -18.16 -10.58
C GLY A 381 22.26 -17.27 -9.87
N ILE A 382 22.60 -16.01 -9.61
CA ILE A 382 21.70 -15.02 -9.01
C ILE A 382 21.47 -13.85 -9.94
N LYS A 383 20.39 -13.10 -9.70
CA LYS A 383 20.02 -11.90 -10.44
C LYS A 383 20.68 -10.66 -9.84
N PHE A 384 20.75 -9.58 -10.62
CA PHE A 384 21.33 -8.31 -10.18
C PHE A 384 20.31 -7.19 -10.20
N GLY A 385 20.34 -6.33 -9.18
CA GLY A 385 19.54 -5.12 -9.05
C GLY A 385 20.35 -3.92 -8.60
N ILE A 386 19.76 -2.73 -8.73
CA ILE A 386 20.40 -1.45 -8.44
C ILE A 386 19.43 -0.49 -7.74
N TRP A 387 19.96 0.38 -6.89
CA TRP A 387 19.25 1.46 -6.22
C TRP A 387 19.32 2.76 -6.99
N ILE A 388 18.22 3.51 -7.02
CA ILE A 388 18.12 4.87 -7.52
C ILE A 388 17.22 5.74 -6.64
N GLU A 389 17.45 7.06 -6.64
CA GLU A 389 16.58 8.09 -6.04
C GLU A 389 16.40 9.25 -7.04
N PRO A 390 15.68 9.02 -8.15
CA PRO A 390 15.74 9.89 -9.30
C PRO A 390 14.89 11.16 -9.19
N GLU A 391 14.06 11.28 -8.16
CA GLU A 391 13.23 12.46 -7.87
C GLU A 391 13.99 13.56 -7.10
N MET A 392 15.26 13.31 -6.75
CA MET A 392 16.06 14.17 -5.87
C MET A 392 17.40 14.53 -6.49
N THR A 393 17.98 15.63 -6.00
CA THR A 393 19.35 16.02 -6.31
C THR A 393 20.05 16.60 -5.08
N ASN A 394 21.40 16.68 -5.09
CA ASN A 394 22.15 17.43 -4.09
C ASN A 394 22.58 18.80 -4.65
N THR A 395 22.80 19.78 -3.78
CA THR A 395 23.40 21.07 -4.16
C THR A 395 24.82 20.90 -4.74
N LYS A 396 25.52 19.80 -4.39
CA LYS A 396 26.79 19.37 -5.01
C LYS A 396 26.53 18.24 -5.97
N SER A 397 25.96 18.54 -7.15
CA SER A 397 25.77 17.65 -8.27
C SER A 397 25.94 18.41 -9.58
N GLU A 398 26.35 17.72 -10.64
CA GLU A 398 26.40 18.30 -11.99
C GLU A 398 25.00 18.63 -12.50
N LEU A 399 23.97 17.88 -12.08
CA LEU A 399 22.60 18.18 -12.41
C LEU A 399 22.19 19.54 -11.88
N TYR A 400 22.42 19.82 -10.60
CA TYR A 400 22.04 21.12 -10.00
C TYR A 400 22.87 22.28 -10.54
N GLU A 401 24.15 22.06 -10.89
CA GLU A 401 24.96 23.09 -11.57
C GLU A 401 24.40 23.50 -12.93
N LYS A 402 23.85 22.52 -13.68
CA LYS A 402 23.28 22.74 -15.03
C LYS A 402 21.84 23.28 -14.98
N HIS A 403 21.04 22.79 -14.04
CA HIS A 403 19.63 23.03 -13.93
C HIS A 403 19.18 23.41 -12.50
N PRO A 404 19.64 24.55 -11.96
CA PRO A 404 19.24 24.99 -10.62
C PRO A 404 17.75 25.40 -10.55
N ASP A 405 17.12 25.56 -11.69
CA ASP A 405 15.69 25.87 -11.90
C ASP A 405 14.77 24.64 -11.90
N TRP A 406 15.33 23.44 -11.93
CA TRP A 406 14.55 22.19 -11.92
C TRP A 406 14.10 21.72 -10.53
N VAL A 407 14.50 22.41 -9.47
CA VAL A 407 14.12 22.07 -8.11
C VAL A 407 12.89 22.83 -7.63
N LEU A 408 12.07 22.18 -6.80
CA LEU A 408 10.95 22.83 -6.13
C LEU A 408 11.49 23.94 -5.23
N ARG A 409 11.08 25.20 -5.48
CA ARG A 409 11.40 26.34 -4.65
C ARG A 409 10.51 27.54 -4.97
N GLN A 410 10.43 28.46 -4.03
CA GLN A 410 9.86 29.77 -4.25
C GLN A 410 10.94 30.72 -4.82
N PRO A 411 10.61 31.61 -5.77
CA PRO A 411 11.59 32.49 -6.41
C PRO A 411 12.39 33.35 -5.43
N ASP A 412 11.75 33.84 -4.37
CA ASP A 412 12.31 34.82 -3.44
C ASP A 412 12.73 34.20 -2.09
N ARG A 413 12.89 32.87 -2.03
CA ARG A 413 13.32 32.13 -0.84
C ARG A 413 14.39 31.11 -1.18
N GLU A 414 15.33 30.91 -0.24
CA GLU A 414 16.24 29.78 -0.33
C GLU A 414 15.44 28.48 -0.27
N PRO A 415 15.77 27.48 -1.12
CA PRO A 415 15.11 26.18 -1.07
C PRO A 415 15.40 25.49 0.27
N PHE A 416 14.38 24.86 0.84
CA PHE A 416 14.58 23.97 1.95
C PHE A 416 15.46 22.78 1.50
N LYS A 417 16.47 22.46 2.28
CA LYS A 417 17.39 21.36 2.03
C LYS A 417 17.11 20.22 2.99
N GLY A 418 16.99 19.02 2.46
CA GLY A 418 16.78 17.80 3.22
C GLY A 418 18.08 17.23 3.80
N ARG A 419 18.27 15.91 3.64
CA ARG A 419 19.42 15.17 4.18
C ARG A 419 20.75 15.90 3.96
N GLY A 420 21.59 15.92 5.01
CA GLY A 420 22.91 16.53 4.97
C GLY A 420 22.92 18.03 4.64
N ASP A 421 21.78 18.71 4.78
CA ASP A 421 21.57 20.12 4.39
C ASP A 421 21.94 20.41 2.91
N THR A 422 21.75 19.41 2.04
CA THR A 422 22.11 19.51 0.61
C THR A 422 21.07 18.92 -0.34
N GLN A 423 20.21 18.02 0.12
CA GLN A 423 19.24 17.33 -0.71
C GLN A 423 18.09 18.25 -1.12
N LEU A 424 17.72 18.23 -2.40
CA LEU A 424 16.65 19.00 -3.01
C LEU A 424 15.73 18.08 -3.80
N MET A 425 14.46 18.46 -3.89
CA MET A 425 13.45 17.74 -4.67
C MET A 425 13.31 18.36 -6.05
N LEU A 426 13.32 17.52 -7.09
CA LEU A 426 13.08 17.93 -8.47
C LEU A 426 11.60 18.26 -8.71
N ASP A 427 11.32 19.20 -9.61
CA ASP A 427 9.96 19.67 -9.93
C ASP A 427 9.32 18.82 -11.05
N LEU A 428 8.64 17.75 -10.68
CA LEU A 428 7.94 16.88 -11.64
C LEU A 428 6.68 17.51 -12.28
N CYS A 429 6.31 18.75 -11.91
CA CYS A 429 5.35 19.52 -12.71
C CYS A 429 5.93 19.90 -14.08
N ASN A 430 7.27 20.00 -14.20
CA ASN A 430 7.97 20.33 -15.43
C ASN A 430 8.19 19.08 -16.30
N PRO A 431 7.69 19.04 -17.57
CA PRO A 431 7.91 17.92 -18.48
C PRO A 431 9.38 17.61 -18.76
N GLU A 432 10.27 18.62 -18.79
CA GLU A 432 11.72 18.39 -18.97
C GLU A 432 12.32 17.59 -17.79
N VAL A 433 11.84 17.85 -16.57
CA VAL A 433 12.23 17.09 -15.38
C VAL A 433 11.66 15.67 -15.43
N GLN A 434 10.42 15.51 -15.91
CA GLN A 434 9.86 14.17 -16.15
C GLN A 434 10.69 13.37 -17.16
N ASP A 435 11.14 14.02 -18.25
CA ASP A 435 12.01 13.40 -19.26
C ASP A 435 13.38 13.02 -18.67
N HIS A 436 13.94 13.87 -17.80
CA HIS A 436 15.17 13.56 -17.09
C HIS A 436 15.00 12.33 -16.19
N VAL A 437 13.96 12.30 -15.34
CA VAL A 437 13.71 11.18 -14.41
C VAL A 437 13.43 9.88 -15.16
N PHE A 438 12.67 9.93 -16.25
CA PHE A 438 12.52 8.77 -17.15
C PHE A 438 13.88 8.35 -17.74
N GLY A 439 14.69 9.32 -18.17
CA GLY A 439 16.01 9.11 -18.75
C GLY A 439 17.00 8.43 -17.80
N VAL A 440 16.87 8.64 -16.48
CA VAL A 440 17.71 7.92 -15.49
C VAL A 440 17.52 6.41 -15.61
N VAL A 441 16.27 5.95 -15.62
CA VAL A 441 15.94 4.53 -15.78
C VAL A 441 16.31 4.04 -17.19
N ASP A 442 15.93 4.81 -18.19
CA ASP A 442 16.12 4.46 -19.60
C ASP A 442 17.60 4.26 -19.96
N ASN A 443 18.46 5.20 -19.54
CA ASN A 443 19.90 5.14 -19.79
C ASN A 443 20.56 3.95 -19.07
N LEU A 444 20.16 3.67 -17.81
CA LEU A 444 20.63 2.48 -17.08
C LEU A 444 20.23 1.20 -17.78
N MET A 445 18.98 1.08 -18.20
CA MET A 445 18.49 -0.12 -18.89
C MET A 445 19.07 -0.29 -20.30
N GLN A 446 19.34 0.80 -21.03
CA GLN A 446 20.01 0.72 -22.33
C GLN A 446 21.48 0.32 -22.20
N ALA A 447 22.20 0.86 -21.21
CA ALA A 447 23.61 0.51 -20.97
C ALA A 447 23.77 -0.87 -20.32
N HIS A 448 22.78 -1.31 -19.53
CA HIS A 448 22.83 -2.53 -18.72
C HIS A 448 21.49 -3.29 -18.81
N PRO A 449 21.11 -3.84 -19.97
CA PRO A 449 19.78 -4.43 -20.21
C PRO A 449 19.50 -5.70 -19.39
N ARG A 450 20.50 -6.24 -18.69
CA ARG A 450 20.38 -7.40 -17.80
C ARG A 450 20.13 -7.02 -16.34
N ILE A 451 19.95 -5.72 -16.02
CA ILE A 451 19.44 -5.31 -14.69
C ILE A 451 18.03 -5.88 -14.57
N TYR A 452 17.83 -6.71 -13.56
CA TYR A 452 16.56 -7.38 -13.28
C TYR A 452 15.66 -6.60 -12.33
N TYR A 453 16.28 -5.82 -11.42
CA TYR A 453 15.57 -5.20 -10.30
C TYR A 453 16.08 -3.79 -10.04
N MET A 454 15.17 -2.92 -9.62
CA MET A 454 15.48 -1.54 -9.29
C MET A 454 14.78 -1.11 -7.99
N LYS A 455 15.56 -0.68 -6.99
CA LYS A 455 15.00 -0.05 -5.78
C LYS A 455 14.91 1.45 -6.01
N TRP A 456 13.69 1.96 -6.04
CA TRP A 456 13.40 3.38 -6.27
C TRP A 456 13.07 4.05 -4.95
N ASP A 457 13.94 4.94 -4.49
CA ASP A 457 13.82 5.66 -3.22
C ASP A 457 13.34 7.11 -3.41
N ALA A 458 12.85 7.72 -2.32
CA ALA A 458 12.47 9.14 -2.24
C ALA A 458 12.57 9.62 -0.79
N ASN A 459 13.74 10.12 -0.40
CA ASN A 459 14.08 10.35 0.99
C ASN A 459 13.77 11.77 1.51
N MET A 460 12.86 12.48 0.87
CA MET A 460 12.49 13.85 1.25
C MET A 460 10.99 14.06 1.17
N SER A 461 10.40 14.79 2.12
CA SER A 461 9.05 15.36 2.01
C SER A 461 9.08 16.64 1.20
N MET A 462 7.94 17.03 0.61
CA MET A 462 7.83 18.24 -0.20
C MET A 462 7.71 19.48 0.71
N ASN A 463 8.83 20.02 1.13
CA ASN A 463 8.89 21.16 2.05
C ASN A 463 8.91 22.52 1.32
N ASN A 464 9.19 22.53 0.02
CA ASN A 464 9.13 23.73 -0.83
C ASN A 464 7.82 23.70 -1.63
N ALA A 465 6.82 24.40 -1.17
CA ALA A 465 5.47 24.36 -1.75
C ALA A 465 5.33 25.38 -2.91
N SER A 466 6.23 25.33 -3.90
CA SER A 466 6.15 26.16 -5.10
C SER A 466 6.95 25.55 -6.24
N SER A 467 6.44 25.73 -7.45
CA SER A 467 7.04 25.31 -8.70
C SER A 467 7.41 26.54 -9.53
N LEU A 468 8.65 26.58 -10.05
CA LEU A 468 9.04 27.61 -11.00
C LEU A 468 8.40 27.42 -12.38
N TYR A 469 7.94 26.23 -12.68
CA TYR A 469 7.28 25.88 -13.95
C TYR A 469 5.79 26.26 -13.97
N LEU A 470 5.07 26.02 -12.88
CA LEU A 470 3.64 26.31 -12.81
C LEU A 470 3.36 27.81 -12.88
N PRO A 471 2.28 28.24 -13.61
CA PRO A 471 1.81 29.61 -13.61
C PRO A 471 1.55 30.14 -12.19
N LYS A 472 1.78 31.42 -11.94
CA LYS A 472 1.61 32.05 -10.62
C LYS A 472 0.22 31.83 -10.02
N ASP A 473 -0.80 31.83 -10.85
CA ASP A 473 -2.19 31.64 -10.43
C ASP A 473 -2.62 30.17 -10.31
N ARG A 474 -1.68 29.21 -10.55
CA ARG A 474 -1.89 27.74 -10.44
C ARG A 474 -0.91 27.08 -9.47
N GLN A 475 -0.31 27.83 -8.56
CA GLN A 475 0.61 27.25 -7.58
C GLN A 475 -0.09 26.25 -6.63
N SER A 476 -1.40 26.40 -6.40
CA SER A 476 -2.21 25.41 -5.66
C SER A 476 -2.34 24.04 -6.35
N HIS A 477 -1.98 23.93 -7.63
CA HIS A 477 -1.96 22.66 -8.35
C HIS A 477 -0.74 21.79 -8.03
N LEU A 478 0.30 22.36 -7.38
CA LEU A 478 1.60 21.71 -7.18
C LEU A 478 1.52 20.25 -6.73
N TYR A 479 0.80 19.98 -5.63
CA TYR A 479 0.74 18.63 -5.07
C TYR A 479 0.03 17.64 -6.01
N ILE A 480 -0.91 18.11 -6.82
CA ILE A 480 -1.64 17.27 -7.79
C ILE A 480 -0.78 17.04 -9.03
N GLU A 481 -0.23 18.11 -9.61
CA GLU A 481 0.53 18.03 -10.87
C GLU A 481 1.88 17.34 -10.68
N TYR A 482 2.53 17.48 -9.51
CA TYR A 482 3.72 16.70 -9.16
C TYR A 482 3.46 15.19 -9.25
N HIS A 483 2.36 14.72 -8.63
CA HIS A 483 2.02 13.29 -8.64
C HIS A 483 1.53 12.82 -10.02
N ARG A 484 0.85 13.66 -10.78
CA ARG A 484 0.53 13.36 -12.18
C ARG A 484 1.79 13.19 -13.03
N GLY A 485 2.77 14.07 -12.82
CA GLY A 485 4.09 13.97 -13.46
C GLY A 485 4.83 12.69 -13.08
N LEU A 486 4.86 12.33 -11.79
CA LEU A 486 5.46 11.09 -11.31
C LEU A 486 4.78 9.85 -11.92
N MET A 487 3.45 9.81 -11.92
CA MET A 487 2.71 8.69 -12.51
C MET A 487 2.92 8.59 -14.03
N ASN A 488 3.05 9.72 -14.72
CA ASN A 488 3.39 9.75 -16.14
C ASN A 488 4.77 9.11 -16.40
N VAL A 489 5.77 9.44 -15.59
CA VAL A 489 7.11 8.83 -15.66
C VAL A 489 7.02 7.32 -15.41
N CYS A 490 6.34 6.91 -14.33
CA CYS A 490 6.18 5.50 -13.98
C CYS A 490 5.47 4.70 -15.09
N LYS A 491 4.42 5.28 -15.68
CA LYS A 491 3.70 4.68 -16.81
C LYS A 491 4.62 4.47 -18.01
N ARG A 492 5.38 5.48 -18.42
CA ARG A 492 6.35 5.42 -19.54
C ARG A 492 7.42 4.33 -19.28
N ILE A 493 7.89 4.19 -18.06
CA ILE A 493 8.84 3.14 -17.68
C ILE A 493 8.20 1.76 -17.86
N ARG A 494 6.97 1.56 -17.39
CA ARG A 494 6.28 0.29 -17.53
C ARG A 494 5.94 -0.09 -18.97
N GLU A 495 5.58 0.88 -19.78
CA GLU A 495 5.35 0.67 -21.21
C GLU A 495 6.62 0.22 -21.95
N LYS A 496 7.79 0.73 -21.54
CA LYS A 496 9.06 0.39 -22.17
C LYS A 496 9.76 -0.84 -21.55
N TYR A 497 9.64 -1.02 -20.24
CA TYR A 497 10.29 -2.07 -19.45
C TYR A 497 9.28 -2.82 -18.58
N PRO A 498 8.37 -3.59 -19.20
CA PRO A 498 7.28 -4.26 -18.47
C PRO A 498 7.78 -5.30 -17.47
N ASP A 499 8.91 -5.95 -17.74
CA ASP A 499 9.46 -7.06 -16.94
C ASP A 499 10.40 -6.59 -15.82
N LEU A 500 10.75 -5.29 -15.76
CA LEU A 500 11.62 -4.75 -14.71
C LEU A 500 10.91 -4.80 -13.37
N ILE A 501 11.48 -5.47 -12.38
CA ILE A 501 10.95 -5.47 -11.02
C ILE A 501 11.37 -4.16 -10.34
N ILE A 502 10.40 -3.40 -9.82
CA ILE A 502 10.68 -2.14 -9.13
C ILE A 502 10.12 -2.20 -7.71
N GLN A 503 11.00 -1.93 -6.73
CA GLN A 503 10.64 -1.79 -5.31
C GLN A 503 10.40 -0.32 -4.98
N LEU A 504 9.27 -0.05 -4.35
CA LEU A 504 8.92 1.24 -3.79
C LEU A 504 9.66 1.44 -2.46
N CYS A 505 10.38 2.57 -2.34
CA CYS A 505 10.98 3.02 -1.10
C CYS A 505 10.76 4.54 -0.91
N ALA A 506 10.69 4.98 0.33
CA ALA A 506 10.71 6.38 0.71
C ALA A 506 11.18 6.49 2.17
N SER A 507 12.46 6.22 2.43
CA SER A 507 13.00 5.98 3.76
C SER A 507 12.21 4.86 4.47
N GLY A 508 12.09 3.70 3.85
CA GLY A 508 11.16 2.66 4.25
C GLY A 508 9.78 2.80 3.61
N GLY A 509 8.73 2.49 4.36
CA GLY A 509 7.33 2.50 3.92
C GLY A 509 6.67 3.87 3.83
N GLY A 510 7.45 4.96 3.74
CA GLY A 510 6.95 6.34 3.83
C GLY A 510 5.94 6.77 2.77
N ARG A 511 5.76 5.99 1.70
CA ARG A 511 4.74 6.25 0.66
C ARG A 511 3.98 5.00 0.23
N LEU A 512 3.81 4.05 1.14
CA LEU A 512 3.06 2.83 0.90
C LEU A 512 1.59 3.11 0.69
N ASN A 513 1.09 2.90 -0.53
CA ASN A 513 -0.32 2.96 -0.90
C ASN A 513 -0.61 2.21 -2.21
N TYR A 514 -1.87 1.89 -2.46
CA TYR A 514 -2.28 1.15 -3.66
C TYR A 514 -2.15 1.94 -4.97
N GLY A 515 -1.99 3.26 -4.94
CA GLY A 515 -1.78 4.09 -6.14
C GLY A 515 -0.44 3.85 -6.84
N PHE A 516 0.57 3.35 -6.13
CA PHE A 516 1.87 2.99 -6.73
C PHE A 516 1.90 1.60 -7.36
N PHE A 517 1.10 0.65 -6.89
CA PHE A 517 1.23 -0.76 -7.27
C PHE A 517 0.88 -1.13 -8.72
N PRO A 518 0.18 -0.32 -9.53
CA PRO A 518 0.20 -0.52 -10.97
C PRO A 518 1.60 -0.39 -11.61
N TYR A 519 2.53 0.24 -10.91
CA TYR A 519 3.88 0.54 -11.40
C TYR A 519 5.00 -0.08 -10.58
N PHE A 520 4.76 -0.47 -9.33
CA PHE A 520 5.74 -1.05 -8.40
C PHE A 520 5.30 -2.44 -7.96
N ASN A 521 6.25 -3.36 -7.91
CA ASN A 521 5.98 -4.78 -7.62
C ASN A 521 5.94 -5.07 -6.12
N GLU A 522 6.67 -4.30 -5.31
CA GLU A 522 6.81 -4.49 -3.88
C GLU A 522 7.24 -3.20 -3.17
N CYS A 523 7.27 -3.21 -1.84
CA CYS A 523 7.65 -2.07 -1.02
C CYS A 523 8.72 -2.46 0.00
N TRP A 524 9.71 -1.60 0.19
CA TRP A 524 10.60 -1.63 1.35
C TRP A 524 9.81 -1.19 2.58
N SER A 525 9.55 -2.11 3.50
CA SER A 525 8.60 -1.91 4.59
C SER A 525 9.07 -0.90 5.63
N SER A 526 10.37 -0.90 5.97
CA SER A 526 10.98 0.00 6.94
C SER A 526 12.50 -0.10 6.92
N ASP A 527 13.17 1.03 7.12
CA ASP A 527 14.61 1.09 7.40
C ASP A 527 14.94 0.49 8.79
N ASN A 528 13.95 0.28 9.64
CA ASN A 528 14.15 -0.41 10.90
C ASN A 528 14.05 -1.93 10.70
N THR A 529 15.20 -2.58 10.66
CA THR A 529 15.34 -4.02 10.44
C THR A 529 15.40 -4.85 11.73
N ASP A 530 15.22 -4.23 12.91
CA ASP A 530 15.12 -4.94 14.18
C ASP A 530 13.93 -5.91 14.19
N ALA A 531 14.18 -7.20 14.37
CA ALA A 531 13.16 -8.23 14.25
C ALA A 531 11.97 -8.07 15.23
N ILE A 532 12.19 -7.50 16.42
CA ILE A 532 11.09 -7.20 17.36
C ILE A 532 10.24 -6.03 16.83
N GLN A 533 10.86 -4.98 16.31
CA GLN A 533 10.13 -3.84 15.71
C GLN A 533 9.37 -4.28 14.45
N ARG A 534 9.96 -5.17 13.66
CA ARG A 534 9.32 -5.73 12.45
C ARG A 534 8.05 -6.54 12.75
N LEU A 535 7.92 -7.16 13.93
CA LEU A 535 6.66 -7.80 14.34
C LEU A 535 5.50 -6.79 14.38
N TYR A 536 5.75 -5.54 14.81
CA TYR A 536 4.73 -4.47 14.83
C TYR A 536 4.48 -3.91 13.43
N ILE A 537 5.55 -3.52 12.72
CA ILE A 537 5.49 -2.92 11.40
C ILE A 537 4.79 -3.85 10.40
N GLN A 538 5.22 -5.12 10.33
CA GLN A 538 4.66 -6.11 9.40
C GLN A 538 3.22 -6.49 9.78
N CYS A 539 2.90 -6.58 11.08
CA CYS A 539 1.53 -6.80 11.53
C CYS A 539 0.62 -5.63 11.10
N GLY A 540 1.03 -4.39 11.34
CA GLY A 540 0.27 -3.22 10.93
C GLY A 540 0.03 -3.20 9.42
N MET A 541 1.11 -3.29 8.61
CA MET A 541 1.00 -3.34 7.14
C MET A 541 0.05 -4.45 6.66
N SER A 542 0.10 -5.62 7.28
CA SER A 542 -0.70 -6.79 6.90
C SER A 542 -2.20 -6.61 7.08
N HIS A 543 -2.67 -5.53 7.72
CA HIS A 543 -4.11 -5.23 7.76
C HIS A 543 -4.66 -4.82 6.40
N PHE A 544 -3.81 -4.24 5.56
CA PHE A 544 -4.25 -3.72 4.26
C PHE A 544 -3.47 -4.27 3.06
N TYR A 545 -2.24 -4.74 3.27
CA TYR A 545 -1.32 -5.11 2.19
C TYR A 545 -0.86 -6.57 2.28
N PRO A 546 -0.78 -7.30 1.15
CA PRO A 546 -0.40 -8.72 1.13
C PRO A 546 1.11 -8.93 1.38
N ALA A 547 1.47 -10.13 1.82
CA ALA A 547 2.84 -10.48 2.21
C ALA A 547 3.87 -10.38 1.07
N ASN A 548 3.45 -10.62 -0.18
CA ASN A 548 4.35 -10.61 -1.34
C ASN A 548 4.92 -9.22 -1.68
N ILE A 549 4.29 -8.13 -1.19
CA ILE A 549 4.83 -6.78 -1.36
C ILE A 549 5.69 -6.33 -0.17
N MET A 550 5.59 -6.99 0.97
CA MET A 550 6.28 -6.58 2.20
C MET A 550 7.70 -7.12 2.24
N ALA A 551 8.70 -6.37 1.76
CA ALA A 551 10.10 -6.75 1.89
C ALA A 551 10.50 -6.82 3.37
N SER A 552 10.98 -7.98 3.80
CA SER A 552 11.34 -8.30 5.18
C SER A 552 12.72 -8.94 5.23
N HIS A 553 13.68 -8.22 5.83
CA HIS A 553 15.09 -8.60 5.76
C HIS A 553 15.65 -9.06 7.09
N VAL A 554 16.50 -10.08 7.02
CA VAL A 554 17.39 -10.50 8.11
C VAL A 554 18.57 -9.53 8.16
N SER A 555 18.71 -8.81 9.26
CA SER A 555 19.81 -7.86 9.48
C SER A 555 20.90 -8.40 10.41
N ALA A 556 21.98 -7.65 10.56
CA ALA A 556 23.05 -7.97 11.50
C ALA A 556 22.56 -7.97 12.97
N SER A 557 23.32 -8.63 13.84
CA SER A 557 23.12 -8.60 15.28
C SER A 557 24.47 -8.33 15.97
N PRO A 558 24.58 -7.28 16.79
CA PRO A 558 23.54 -6.31 17.19
C PRO A 558 22.96 -5.51 16.04
N ASN A 559 21.64 -5.20 16.08
CA ASN A 559 20.99 -4.39 15.06
C ASN A 559 21.60 -2.98 15.02
N HIS A 560 21.77 -2.40 13.84
CA HIS A 560 22.46 -1.12 13.67
C HIS A 560 21.71 0.08 14.29
N GLN A 561 20.35 0.05 14.33
CA GLN A 561 19.55 1.13 14.93
C GLN A 561 19.31 0.91 16.42
N THR A 562 18.70 -0.22 16.79
CA THR A 562 18.25 -0.49 18.16
C THR A 562 19.34 -1.04 19.08
N LYS A 563 20.48 -1.47 18.52
CA LYS A 563 21.57 -2.18 19.23
C LYS A 563 21.13 -3.50 19.89
N ARG A 564 19.94 -3.97 19.59
CA ARG A 564 19.42 -5.24 20.16
C ARG A 564 20.14 -6.44 19.56
N VAL A 565 20.47 -7.37 20.44
CA VAL A 565 21.02 -8.69 20.06
C VAL A 565 19.87 -9.66 19.93
N VAL A 566 19.67 -10.21 18.73
CA VAL A 566 18.56 -11.11 18.42
C VAL A 566 19.10 -12.41 17.79
N PRO A 567 18.67 -13.60 18.24
CA PRO A 567 19.10 -14.86 17.66
C PRO A 567 18.81 -14.96 16.16
N LEU A 568 19.71 -15.57 15.40
CA LEU A 568 19.60 -15.67 13.94
C LEU A 568 18.30 -16.34 13.50
N LYS A 569 17.92 -17.45 14.19
CA LYS A 569 16.64 -18.14 13.93
C LYS A 569 15.44 -17.19 14.05
N PHE A 570 15.37 -16.40 15.11
CA PHE A 570 14.26 -15.46 15.32
C PHE A 570 14.20 -14.41 14.20
N ARG A 571 15.36 -13.87 13.79
CA ARG A 571 15.46 -12.90 12.67
C ARG A 571 14.95 -13.52 11.36
N PHE A 572 15.33 -14.76 11.04
CA PHE A 572 14.83 -15.48 9.87
C PHE A 572 13.33 -15.75 9.95
N ASP A 573 12.82 -16.25 11.08
CA ASP A 573 11.41 -16.57 11.20
C ASP A 573 10.52 -15.33 11.09
N VAL A 574 10.95 -14.17 11.62
CA VAL A 574 10.24 -12.90 11.43
C VAL A 574 10.30 -12.46 9.96
N ALA A 575 11.47 -12.55 9.32
CA ALA A 575 11.62 -12.19 7.92
C ALA A 575 10.79 -13.09 6.98
N MET A 576 10.61 -14.37 7.32
CA MET A 576 9.79 -15.33 6.57
C MET A 576 8.29 -15.00 6.56
N THR A 577 7.80 -14.12 7.46
CA THR A 577 6.38 -13.72 7.46
C THR A 577 6.04 -12.71 6.37
N GLY A 578 7.00 -12.26 5.60
CA GLY A 578 6.86 -11.44 4.41
C GLY A 578 7.68 -11.99 3.24
N ARG A 579 8.08 -11.11 2.34
CA ARG A 579 9.02 -11.45 1.26
C ARG A 579 10.43 -11.45 1.85
N LEU A 580 10.98 -12.64 2.05
CA LEU A 580 12.28 -12.85 2.68
C LEU A 580 13.41 -12.17 1.91
N GLY A 581 14.26 -11.45 2.62
CA GLY A 581 15.54 -10.94 2.16
C GLY A 581 16.57 -10.88 3.28
N MET A 582 17.74 -10.38 2.97
CA MET A 582 18.84 -10.11 3.91
C MET A 582 19.40 -8.71 3.67
N GLU A 583 19.94 -8.10 4.73
CA GLU A 583 20.57 -6.79 4.68
C GLU A 583 21.75 -6.72 5.64
N MET A 584 22.81 -7.46 5.33
CA MET A 584 24.05 -7.58 6.08
C MET A 584 25.12 -8.20 5.20
N LYS A 585 26.37 -8.19 5.62
CA LYS A 585 27.39 -9.01 4.95
C LYS A 585 27.21 -10.48 5.35
N PRO A 586 27.02 -11.40 4.39
CA PRO A 586 26.96 -12.81 4.73
C PRO A 586 28.25 -13.31 5.39
N SER A 587 29.41 -12.73 5.05
CA SER A 587 30.70 -13.06 5.67
C SER A 587 30.82 -12.74 7.17
N ASP A 588 29.85 -11.97 7.74
CA ASP A 588 29.81 -11.71 9.19
C ASP A 588 29.19 -12.90 9.96
N LEU A 589 28.60 -13.87 9.27
CA LEU A 589 28.07 -15.11 9.84
C LEU A 589 29.20 -16.12 10.06
N THR A 590 29.16 -16.81 11.19
CA THR A 590 30.01 -17.97 11.45
C THR A 590 29.63 -19.14 10.51
N GLU A 591 30.50 -20.12 10.33
CA GLU A 591 30.21 -21.31 9.50
C GLU A 591 28.91 -22.01 9.91
N LYS A 592 28.65 -22.12 11.21
CA LYS A 592 27.41 -22.72 11.73
C LYS A 592 26.18 -21.86 11.41
N GLU A 593 26.31 -20.54 11.45
CA GLU A 593 25.24 -19.62 11.10
C GLU A 593 25.00 -19.59 9.57
N MET A 594 26.04 -19.73 8.77
CA MET A 594 25.92 -19.89 7.30
C MET A 594 25.15 -21.16 6.94
N GLU A 595 25.45 -22.28 7.61
CA GLU A 595 24.70 -23.54 7.40
C GLU A 595 23.24 -23.39 7.82
N PHE A 596 22.97 -22.74 8.97
CA PHE A 596 21.60 -22.44 9.40
C PHE A 596 20.88 -21.54 8.38
N ALA A 597 21.52 -20.46 7.91
CA ALA A 597 20.97 -19.55 6.92
C ALA A 597 20.61 -20.27 5.61
N LYS A 598 21.48 -21.16 5.13
CA LYS A 598 21.23 -21.99 3.95
C LYS A 598 19.98 -22.86 4.11
N ASN A 599 19.85 -23.51 5.26
CA ASN A 599 18.68 -24.35 5.59
C ASN A 599 17.40 -23.51 5.72
N ALA A 600 17.48 -22.34 6.34
CA ALA A 600 16.37 -21.39 6.47
C ALA A 600 15.89 -20.86 5.11
N ILE A 601 16.82 -20.49 4.23
CA ILE A 601 16.50 -20.07 2.86
C ILE A 601 15.84 -21.22 2.08
N GLY A 602 16.37 -22.44 2.19
CA GLY A 602 15.76 -23.64 1.60
C GLY A 602 14.34 -23.89 2.11
N THR A 603 14.13 -23.74 3.42
CA THR A 603 12.79 -23.83 4.06
C THR A 603 11.85 -22.76 3.49
N TYR A 604 12.29 -21.50 3.42
CA TYR A 604 11.45 -20.43 2.87
C TYR A 604 11.05 -20.70 1.42
N LYS A 605 11.97 -21.18 0.58
CA LYS A 605 11.66 -21.55 -0.82
C LYS A 605 10.51 -22.56 -0.90
N SER A 606 10.44 -23.50 0.05
CA SER A 606 9.36 -24.50 0.07
C SER A 606 8.02 -23.93 0.51
N ILE A 607 8.01 -22.97 1.45
CA ILE A 607 6.77 -22.37 1.99
C ILE A 607 6.39 -21.06 1.30
N ARG A 608 7.27 -20.50 0.48
CA ARG A 608 7.07 -19.21 -0.21
C ARG A 608 5.72 -19.07 -0.90
N PRO A 609 5.19 -20.06 -1.64
CA PRO A 609 3.86 -19.96 -2.25
C PRO A 609 2.75 -19.75 -1.22
N VAL A 610 2.84 -20.42 -0.05
CA VAL A 610 1.85 -20.26 1.04
C VAL A 610 1.93 -18.85 1.64
N ILE A 611 3.15 -18.33 1.87
CA ILE A 611 3.34 -17.00 2.46
C ILE A 611 2.92 -15.90 1.50
N GLN A 612 3.39 -15.96 0.26
CA GLN A 612 3.21 -14.86 -0.70
C GLN A 612 1.81 -14.84 -1.32
N GLN A 613 1.13 -15.99 -1.42
CA GLN A 613 -0.17 -16.09 -2.09
C GLN A 613 -1.31 -16.54 -1.17
N GLY A 614 -1.01 -17.02 0.04
CA GLY A 614 -2.00 -17.51 0.99
C GLY A 614 -2.80 -16.40 1.68
N ASP A 615 -3.87 -16.83 2.31
CA ASP A 615 -4.72 -16.02 3.18
C ASP A 615 -4.09 -15.89 4.57
N LEU A 616 -4.04 -14.68 5.08
CA LEU A 616 -3.46 -14.37 6.39
C LEU A 616 -4.51 -14.40 7.50
N TYR A 617 -4.12 -15.00 8.63
CA TYR A 617 -4.82 -14.99 9.91
C TYR A 617 -3.87 -14.54 11.02
N ARG A 618 -4.10 -13.36 11.63
CA ARG A 618 -3.35 -12.84 12.79
C ARG A 618 -4.01 -13.37 14.04
N LEU A 619 -3.35 -14.29 14.74
CA LEU A 619 -3.96 -15.03 15.85
C LEU A 619 -3.66 -14.41 17.21
N ILE A 620 -2.48 -13.82 17.40
CA ILE A 620 -2.10 -13.01 18.56
C ILE A 620 -1.38 -11.77 18.03
N SER A 621 -2.00 -10.61 18.24
CA SER A 621 -1.45 -9.33 17.78
C SER A 621 -0.27 -8.88 18.65
N PRO A 622 0.77 -8.24 18.08
CA PRO A 622 1.83 -7.62 18.87
C PRO A 622 1.33 -6.41 19.70
N TYR A 623 0.16 -5.87 19.38
CA TYR A 623 -0.47 -4.78 20.13
C TYR A 623 -1.26 -5.27 21.36
N GLU A 624 -1.44 -6.57 21.54
CA GLU A 624 -1.97 -7.14 22.77
C GLU A 624 -0.89 -7.18 23.87
N GLU A 625 -1.32 -7.02 25.12
CA GLU A 625 -0.44 -7.16 26.29
C GLU A 625 -0.11 -8.64 26.58
N LYS A 626 0.39 -9.35 25.56
CA LYS A 626 0.79 -10.75 25.65
C LYS A 626 2.28 -10.90 25.28
N PRO A 627 2.99 -11.86 25.91
CA PRO A 627 4.40 -12.09 25.57
C PRO A 627 4.61 -12.73 24.19
N TYR A 628 3.54 -13.20 23.57
CA TYR A 628 3.56 -13.87 22.28
C TYR A 628 2.97 -13.03 21.14
N VAL A 629 3.44 -13.33 19.94
CA VAL A 629 2.82 -12.92 18.67
C VAL A 629 2.64 -14.18 17.83
N SER A 630 1.51 -14.35 17.18
CA SER A 630 1.32 -15.47 16.26
C SER A 630 0.45 -15.11 15.06
N LEU A 631 0.78 -15.70 13.94
CA LEU A 631 0.05 -15.57 12.68
C LEU A 631 0.15 -16.86 11.86
N MET A 632 -0.74 -17.00 10.91
CA MET A 632 -0.78 -18.16 10.03
C MET A 632 -1.15 -17.72 8.61
N TYR A 633 -0.48 -18.30 7.63
CA TYR A 633 -0.90 -18.25 6.23
C TYR A 633 -1.48 -19.61 5.84
N CYS A 634 -2.57 -19.59 5.06
CA CYS A 634 -3.22 -20.79 4.56
C CYS A 634 -3.50 -20.63 3.05
N THR A 635 -3.26 -21.67 2.27
CA THR A 635 -3.64 -21.68 0.86
C THR A 635 -5.15 -21.52 0.70
N PRO A 636 -5.64 -20.93 -0.40
CA PRO A 636 -7.08 -20.84 -0.68
C PRO A 636 -7.77 -22.22 -0.70
N GLU A 637 -7.07 -23.26 -1.16
CA GLU A 637 -7.52 -24.65 -1.23
C GLU A 637 -7.54 -25.34 0.14
N LYS A 638 -6.99 -24.69 1.16
CA LYS A 638 -6.85 -25.19 2.55
C LYS A 638 -6.12 -26.53 2.65
N ASP A 639 -5.23 -26.80 1.71
CA ASP A 639 -4.41 -28.01 1.68
C ASP A 639 -3.09 -27.84 2.43
N ARG A 640 -2.62 -26.60 2.60
CA ARG A 640 -1.36 -26.29 3.25
C ARG A 640 -1.44 -24.99 4.05
N ALA A 641 -0.88 -24.99 5.25
CA ALA A 641 -0.77 -23.78 6.07
C ALA A 641 0.59 -23.68 6.74
N VAL A 642 1.02 -22.45 7.08
CA VAL A 642 2.26 -22.19 7.83
C VAL A 642 1.94 -21.28 9.01
N TYR A 643 2.17 -21.78 10.20
CA TYR A 643 1.94 -21.11 11.47
C TYR A 643 3.25 -20.64 12.07
N PHE A 644 3.29 -19.37 12.52
CA PHE A 644 4.41 -18.75 13.21
C PHE A 644 4.02 -18.39 14.64
N LEU A 645 4.89 -18.75 15.59
CA LEU A 645 4.79 -18.34 16.99
C LEU A 645 6.10 -17.67 17.42
N PHE A 646 5.99 -16.45 17.93
CA PHE A 646 7.11 -15.65 18.43
C PHE A 646 6.90 -15.35 19.90
N ARG A 647 7.95 -15.48 20.72
CA ARG A 647 7.97 -14.98 22.09
C ARG A 647 8.82 -13.71 22.15
N ARG A 648 8.21 -12.56 22.45
CA ARG A 648 8.89 -11.27 22.54
C ARG A 648 9.66 -11.09 23.83
N SER A 649 9.05 -11.53 24.94
CA SER A 649 9.59 -11.39 26.30
C SER A 649 9.17 -12.57 27.17
N TYR A 650 10.03 -12.93 28.10
CA TYR A 650 9.73 -13.92 29.11
C TYR A 650 9.04 -13.26 30.29
N LEU A 651 7.81 -13.66 30.58
CA LEU A 651 7.10 -13.32 31.81
C LEU A 651 7.00 -14.61 32.64
N ARG A 652 7.52 -14.59 33.86
CA ARG A 652 7.39 -15.71 34.78
C ARG A 652 5.94 -15.85 35.21
N ASP A 653 5.48 -17.08 35.40
CA ASP A 653 4.14 -17.41 35.91
C ASP A 653 2.95 -17.01 34.99
N THR A 654 3.18 -16.83 33.67
CA THR A 654 2.10 -16.72 32.71
C THR A 654 1.56 -18.11 32.35
N TRP A 655 0.29 -18.37 32.70
CA TRP A 655 -0.45 -19.52 32.16
C TRP A 655 -0.72 -19.27 30.67
N GLU A 656 -0.42 -20.28 29.88
CA GLU A 656 -0.59 -20.18 28.44
C GLU A 656 -1.89 -20.86 28.02
N ASP A 657 -2.77 -20.09 27.41
CA ASP A 657 -3.97 -20.61 26.76
C ASP A 657 -3.60 -21.45 25.54
N ALA A 658 -4.48 -22.35 25.16
CA ALA A 658 -4.34 -23.09 23.93
C ALA A 658 -4.35 -22.13 22.72
N ARG A 659 -3.45 -22.36 21.77
CA ARG A 659 -3.35 -21.61 20.51
C ARG A 659 -4.36 -22.20 19.53
N LYS A 660 -5.47 -21.50 19.30
CA LYS A 660 -6.46 -21.88 18.30
C LYS A 660 -6.01 -21.36 16.94
N LEU A 661 -6.12 -22.19 15.92
CA LEU A 661 -5.88 -21.80 14.53
C LEU A 661 -7.16 -21.25 13.87
N ALA A 662 -7.03 -20.73 12.67
CA ALA A 662 -8.15 -20.23 11.88
C ALA A 662 -7.95 -20.57 10.39
N GLY A 663 -9.02 -20.59 9.59
CA GLY A 663 -8.95 -20.73 8.14
C GLY A 663 -8.64 -22.12 7.60
N LEU A 664 -8.50 -23.13 8.46
CA LEU A 664 -8.37 -24.52 8.05
C LEU A 664 -9.73 -25.10 7.57
N ASP A 665 -9.68 -26.21 6.89
CA ASP A 665 -10.88 -27.01 6.59
C ASP A 665 -11.22 -27.87 7.83
N PRO A 666 -12.41 -27.71 8.45
CA PRO A 666 -12.78 -28.45 9.65
C PRO A 666 -12.85 -29.97 9.43
N ASP A 667 -13.10 -30.40 8.20
CA ASP A 667 -13.35 -31.80 7.85
C ASP A 667 -12.10 -32.52 7.32
N ARG A 668 -10.96 -31.81 7.20
CA ARG A 668 -9.66 -32.39 6.85
C ARG A 668 -8.79 -32.65 8.07
N ASN A 669 -7.92 -33.65 7.96
CA ASN A 669 -6.83 -33.87 8.89
C ASN A 669 -5.55 -33.23 8.38
N TYR A 670 -4.75 -32.69 9.28
CA TYR A 670 -3.48 -32.04 8.96
C TYR A 670 -2.32 -32.70 9.68
N MET A 671 -1.31 -33.11 8.92
CA MET A 671 -0.02 -33.50 9.47
C MET A 671 0.77 -32.23 9.83
N ILE A 672 1.23 -32.15 11.07
CA ILE A 672 1.99 -31.02 11.59
C ILE A 672 3.48 -31.35 11.50
N ARG A 673 4.27 -30.42 10.99
CA ARG A 673 5.74 -30.49 10.94
C ARG A 673 6.35 -29.24 11.51
N GLU A 674 7.30 -29.36 12.42
CA GLU A 674 8.18 -28.23 12.75
C GLU A 674 9.23 -28.06 11.67
N ILE A 675 9.24 -26.87 11.06
CA ILE A 675 10.21 -26.47 10.04
C ILE A 675 11.11 -25.36 10.59
N ASN A 676 12.29 -25.16 9.99
CA ASN A 676 13.30 -24.22 10.45
C ASN A 676 13.67 -24.37 11.93
N ALA A 677 13.69 -25.61 12.46
CA ALA A 677 14.05 -25.87 13.85
C ALA A 677 15.53 -25.51 14.13
N ALA A 678 15.80 -24.89 15.28
CA ALA A 678 17.18 -24.57 15.68
C ALA A 678 18.06 -25.82 15.87
N ASP A 679 17.47 -26.89 16.33
CA ASP A 679 18.06 -28.22 16.45
C ASP A 679 17.11 -29.24 15.83
N PRO A 680 17.41 -29.79 14.65
CA PRO A 680 16.51 -30.73 13.98
C PRO A 680 16.23 -32.02 14.77
N GLN A 681 17.04 -32.31 15.79
CA GLN A 681 16.85 -33.48 16.66
C GLN A 681 15.94 -33.20 17.86
N LYS A 682 15.64 -31.91 18.14
CA LYS A 682 14.85 -31.47 19.30
C LYS A 682 13.60 -30.69 18.84
N LYS A 683 12.77 -31.36 18.08
CA LYS A 683 11.51 -30.77 17.60
C LYS A 683 10.43 -30.80 18.67
N VAL A 684 9.41 -29.95 18.48
CA VAL A 684 8.25 -29.88 19.36
C VAL A 684 7.45 -31.20 19.35
N TYR A 685 6.70 -31.45 20.40
CA TYR A 685 5.90 -32.68 20.54
C TYR A 685 4.82 -32.86 19.46
N LEU A 686 4.47 -31.80 18.77
CA LEU A 686 3.50 -31.79 17.66
C LEU A 686 4.09 -32.33 16.35
N ASP A 687 5.42 -32.35 16.18
CA ASP A 687 6.06 -32.82 14.96
C ASP A 687 5.64 -34.27 14.62
N GLY A 688 5.15 -34.46 13.39
CA GLY A 688 4.65 -35.76 12.92
C GLY A 688 3.24 -36.14 13.41
N LYS A 689 2.55 -35.31 14.17
CA LYS A 689 1.18 -35.60 14.61
C LYS A 689 0.18 -35.23 13.50
N VAL A 690 -0.89 -36.00 13.41
CA VAL A 690 -2.03 -35.74 12.54
C VAL A 690 -3.23 -35.34 13.39
N VAL A 691 -3.80 -34.17 13.13
CA VAL A 691 -4.87 -33.58 13.93
C VAL A 691 -5.92 -32.98 12.98
N SER A 692 -7.22 -33.13 13.30
CA SER A 692 -8.29 -32.54 12.47
C SER A 692 -8.26 -31.02 12.52
N GLY A 693 -8.60 -30.38 11.39
CA GLY A 693 -8.72 -28.92 11.30
C GLY A 693 -9.73 -28.39 12.32
N ARG A 694 -10.84 -29.09 12.51
CA ARG A 694 -11.85 -28.75 13.53
C ARG A 694 -11.24 -28.67 14.92
N PHE A 695 -10.49 -29.69 15.35
CA PHE A 695 -9.86 -29.69 16.68
C PHE A 695 -8.81 -28.56 16.82
N LEU A 696 -8.03 -28.32 15.78
CA LEU A 696 -7.03 -27.23 15.76
C LEU A 696 -7.68 -25.84 15.87
N MET A 697 -8.86 -25.65 15.28
CA MET A 697 -9.59 -24.37 15.33
C MET A 697 -10.40 -24.20 16.62
N GLU A 698 -11.02 -25.25 17.14
CA GLU A 698 -11.88 -25.16 18.33
C GLU A 698 -11.11 -25.28 19.64
N ASN A 699 -10.14 -26.17 19.73
CA ASN A 699 -9.36 -26.47 20.95
C ASN A 699 -7.92 -25.97 20.87
N GLY A 700 -7.30 -26.04 19.69
CA GLY A 700 -5.91 -25.63 19.50
C GLY A 700 -4.89 -26.55 20.18
N PHE A 701 -3.71 -26.02 20.42
CA PHE A 701 -2.59 -26.72 21.05
C PHE A 701 -1.80 -25.78 21.98
N ARG A 702 -1.01 -26.34 22.88
CA ARG A 702 -0.14 -25.59 23.80
C ARG A 702 1.31 -25.76 23.38
N LEU A 703 2.01 -24.67 23.18
CA LEU A 703 3.45 -24.62 22.93
C LEU A 703 4.07 -23.60 23.88
N ASN A 704 5.12 -24.00 24.55
CA ASN A 704 5.90 -23.15 25.43
C ASN A 704 7.25 -22.83 24.80
N LEU A 705 7.57 -21.57 24.67
CA LEU A 705 8.87 -21.05 24.26
C LEU A 705 9.59 -20.55 25.50
N GLY A 706 10.63 -21.30 25.94
CA GLY A 706 11.29 -21.08 27.23
C GLY A 706 12.19 -19.85 27.36
N GLN A 707 12.38 -19.07 26.30
CA GLN A 707 13.33 -17.94 26.28
C GLN A 707 12.76 -16.74 25.51
N ASP A 708 13.26 -15.55 25.85
CA ASP A 708 13.02 -14.34 25.07
C ASP A 708 13.54 -14.50 23.65
N MET A 709 12.87 -13.83 22.71
CA MET A 709 13.24 -13.84 21.28
C MET A 709 13.45 -15.27 20.75
N SER A 710 12.54 -16.17 21.11
CA SER A 710 12.46 -17.52 20.58
C SER A 710 11.23 -17.66 19.68
N SER A 711 11.28 -18.59 18.73
CA SER A 711 10.23 -18.79 17.73
C SER A 711 10.08 -20.24 17.31
N ILE A 712 8.88 -20.60 16.89
CA ILE A 712 8.55 -21.89 16.27
C ILE A 712 7.81 -21.62 14.96
N VAL A 713 8.13 -22.39 13.94
CA VAL A 713 7.40 -22.40 12.68
C VAL A 713 6.86 -23.81 12.45
N LEU A 714 5.54 -23.91 12.26
CA LEU A 714 4.86 -25.17 11.96
C LEU A 714 4.26 -25.12 10.55
N GLU A 715 4.51 -26.15 9.79
CA GLU A 715 3.81 -26.42 8.54
C GLU A 715 2.71 -27.46 8.80
N LEU A 716 1.52 -27.20 8.26
CA LEU A 716 0.36 -28.08 8.31
C LEU A 716 0.03 -28.51 6.88
N ILE A 717 -0.05 -29.82 6.66
CA ILE A 717 -0.29 -30.43 5.33
C ILE A 717 -1.51 -31.33 5.44
N ALA A 718 -2.54 -31.02 4.65
CA ALA A 718 -3.75 -31.85 4.57
C ALA A 718 -3.40 -33.28 4.10
N GLN A 719 -4.08 -34.25 4.71
CA GLN A 719 -3.91 -35.69 4.43
C GLN A 719 -5.09 -36.23 3.62
#